data_0af2a406506eb439b1f6fe61126db5f8
#
_entry.id   0af2a406506eb439b1f6fe61126db5f8
#
_cell.length_a   1.000
_cell.length_b   1.000
_cell.length_c   1.000
_cell.angle_alpha   90.00
_cell.angle_beta   90.00
_cell.angle_gamma   90.00
#
_symmetry.space_group_name_H-M   'P 1'
#
loop_
_entity.id
_entity.type
_entity.pdbx_description
1 polymer ?
#
loop_
_entity_poly.entity_id
_entity_poly.type
_entity_poly.pdbx_seq_one_letter_code
_entity_poly.pdbx_strand_id
1 'polypeptide(L)'
;MKKTLLIIGTVLMALSAQAKDYAISTPNTTLIISAKEGDTPYFRYYGSRAEVDDVKASGVALNGQEAYPAYGTHCHKPFASLVKQSDGDNAVKLVVEQVSESTNENLTTLSILLRDVAHPTLAVRLNYSAYSDCDIVKMNAEYINEGKKPIILQKYMSAVLPIQSDNCVLLHLEGSAQNECNEIVEPLTDGVRVISAQSVSHISQYSNASFMLGLDGRIDETNCPVVAGTLLWMGNYHFEFYNTLLNKASTLFMGGINPVASDYTLAGKKSLATPEMVFTYTTNGKGEASRTLHRWARKYQLLDGTKEREILLNSWEGVRFDTTEANLNPMITDFAALGGEMFVVDDGWFGAKYPRDNDKSSLGDWDIATSKLPNGIRPLIDLTHRSGMKFGIWIEPEMVNVKSELYEKHPDWVVRHPDFEPTAGRGGGQLLLDLTNPKVQDFVFGVVDKLLTENPDIEYIKWDNNMSMRNAQSLYLPKGLQSNLQVDYILGLESVLKRIRAKYPDVIIQLCAGGGSRLNYGFMPYFQEMWTSDQTDAYHRILIQWGSLNFFPANMLAAHVGSAYSKYTQRLIPIKFRFDVASMCRLGMEMVPGNLNDAEREYAKRAIAEYKTIRPVVQQGDLYRLISPYDGDRNFTSLMYVDKSKEKAVVFAYRHLIWYAMSTPIIYLQGLNPNAKYRIREVAPEVEGKPVRLDGKVISGKMLMQEGVVIPELTKSYVLNKAISDVRPTNDWRSVILELTEVK
;
A
#
# COMPACT_ATOMS: atom_id res chain seq x y z
N MET A 1 -40.08 -26.95 -73.49
CA MET A 1 -38.90 -26.40 -72.81
C MET A 1 -39.20 -26.35 -71.29
N LYS A 2 -38.76 -27.37 -70.55
CA LYS A 2 -38.90 -27.44 -69.08
C LYS A 2 -37.60 -26.93 -68.50
N LYS A 3 -37.67 -25.85 -67.73
CA LYS A 3 -36.51 -25.38 -66.91
C LYS A 3 -36.52 -26.11 -65.59
N THR A 4 -35.51 -26.93 -65.37
CA THR A 4 -35.22 -27.58 -64.06
C THR A 4 -34.47 -26.63 -63.18
N LEU A 5 -35.08 -26.27 -62.06
CA LEU A 5 -34.48 -25.43 -61.04
C LEU A 5 -33.64 -26.34 -60.09
N LEU A 6 -32.32 -26.17 -60.08
CA LEU A 6 -31.39 -26.87 -59.19
C LEU A 6 -31.32 -26.05 -57.88
N ILE A 7 -31.91 -26.57 -56.80
CA ILE A 7 -31.75 -25.99 -55.43
C ILE A 7 -30.48 -26.63 -54.85
N ILE A 8 -29.42 -25.83 -54.77
CA ILE A 8 -28.21 -26.16 -53.98
C ILE A 8 -28.49 -25.81 -52.55
N GLY A 9 -28.83 -26.81 -51.75
CA GLY A 9 -28.91 -26.67 -50.30
C GLY A 9 -27.49 -26.59 -49.70
N THR A 10 -27.10 -25.42 -49.27
CA THR A 10 -25.87 -25.26 -48.46
C THR A 10 -26.17 -25.77 -47.06
N VAL A 11 -25.69 -26.99 -46.75
CA VAL A 11 -25.66 -27.50 -45.37
C VAL A 11 -24.54 -26.74 -44.66
N LEU A 12 -24.88 -25.74 -43.86
CA LEU A 12 -23.98 -25.20 -42.86
C LEU A 12 -23.79 -26.29 -41.79
N MET A 13 -22.71 -27.07 -41.90
CA MET A 13 -22.19 -27.81 -40.73
C MET A 13 -21.71 -26.77 -39.75
N ALA A 14 -22.45 -26.52 -38.67
CA ALA A 14 -21.95 -25.88 -37.49
C ALA A 14 -20.88 -26.81 -36.89
N LEU A 15 -19.62 -26.61 -37.25
CA LEU A 15 -18.49 -27.14 -36.49
C LEU A 15 -18.62 -26.56 -35.08
N SER A 16 -19.06 -27.39 -34.12
CA SER A 16 -19.02 -27.03 -32.69
C SER A 16 -17.55 -26.80 -32.36
N ALA A 17 -17.16 -25.53 -32.22
CA ALA A 17 -15.80 -25.19 -31.83
C ALA A 17 -15.46 -25.94 -30.53
N GLN A 18 -14.39 -26.69 -30.54
CA GLN A 18 -13.89 -27.37 -29.34
C GLN A 18 -13.39 -26.32 -28.35
N ALA A 19 -13.51 -26.56 -27.02
CA ALA A 19 -12.99 -25.65 -25.99
C ALA A 19 -11.49 -25.42 -26.23
N LYS A 20 -11.08 -24.17 -26.27
CA LYS A 20 -9.67 -23.74 -26.42
C LYS A 20 -9.12 -23.28 -25.11
N ASP A 21 -7.91 -23.72 -24.78
CA ASP A 21 -7.15 -23.23 -23.65
C ASP A 21 -6.30 -22.02 -24.07
N TYR A 22 -6.49 -20.91 -23.37
CA TYR A 22 -5.76 -19.66 -23.58
C TYR A 22 -4.76 -19.51 -22.45
N ALA A 23 -3.48 -19.34 -22.78
CA ALA A 23 -2.40 -19.17 -21.83
C ALA A 23 -1.80 -17.77 -21.96
N ILE A 24 -1.74 -17.05 -20.84
CA ILE A 24 -0.94 -15.83 -20.71
C ILE A 24 0.18 -16.08 -19.70
N SER A 25 1.37 -15.57 -20.00
CA SER A 25 2.57 -15.91 -19.24
C SER A 25 3.39 -14.67 -18.88
N THR A 26 3.95 -14.72 -17.69
CA THR A 26 5.04 -13.85 -17.23
C THR A 26 6.39 -14.57 -17.47
N PRO A 27 7.55 -14.00 -17.07
CA PRO A 27 8.82 -14.73 -17.19
C PRO A 27 8.82 -16.10 -16.50
N ASN A 28 8.21 -16.25 -15.32
CA ASN A 28 8.28 -17.48 -14.53
C ASN A 28 6.91 -18.08 -14.17
N THR A 29 5.78 -17.48 -14.59
CA THR A 29 4.44 -17.99 -14.28
C THR A 29 3.56 -18.11 -15.52
N THR A 30 2.56 -18.97 -15.47
CA THR A 30 1.53 -19.12 -16.53
C THR A 30 0.15 -19.19 -15.89
N LEU A 31 -0.80 -18.47 -16.48
CA LEU A 31 -2.24 -18.57 -16.22
C LEU A 31 -2.93 -19.18 -17.43
N ILE A 32 -3.79 -20.20 -17.22
CA ILE A 32 -4.53 -20.87 -18.31
C ILE A 32 -6.03 -20.82 -17.99
N ILE A 33 -6.81 -20.32 -18.95
CA ILE A 33 -8.28 -20.31 -18.94
C ILE A 33 -8.79 -21.07 -20.16
N SER A 34 -9.72 -21.99 -19.95
CA SER A 34 -10.43 -22.69 -21.03
C SER A 34 -11.73 -21.97 -21.35
N ALA A 35 -11.93 -21.62 -22.61
CA ALA A 35 -13.15 -20.96 -23.06
C ALA A 35 -13.67 -21.54 -24.37
N LYS A 36 -15.01 -21.60 -24.49
CA LYS A 36 -15.72 -22.01 -25.71
C LYS A 36 -16.98 -21.18 -25.82
N GLU A 37 -17.26 -20.66 -27.00
CA GLU A 37 -18.48 -19.89 -27.24
C GLU A 37 -19.74 -20.70 -26.88
N GLY A 38 -20.67 -20.07 -26.18
CA GLY A 38 -21.89 -20.65 -25.63
C GLY A 38 -21.73 -21.50 -24.36
N ASP A 39 -20.50 -21.74 -23.90
CA ASP A 39 -20.20 -22.49 -22.65
C ASP A 39 -19.65 -21.56 -21.54
N THR A 40 -19.72 -22.03 -20.29
CA THR A 40 -19.07 -21.37 -19.14
C THR A 40 -17.53 -21.49 -19.27
N PRO A 41 -16.74 -20.42 -19.02
CA PRO A 41 -15.28 -20.51 -19.03
C PRO A 41 -14.77 -21.18 -17.74
N TYR A 42 -13.66 -21.94 -17.85
CA TYR A 42 -13.08 -22.68 -16.74
C TYR A 42 -11.65 -22.26 -16.48
N PHE A 43 -11.31 -22.10 -15.21
CA PHE A 43 -9.94 -21.92 -14.76
C PHE A 43 -9.19 -23.25 -14.84
N ARG A 44 -7.99 -23.27 -15.42
CA ARG A 44 -7.21 -24.49 -15.62
C ARG A 44 -5.94 -24.53 -14.79
N TYR A 45 -5.20 -23.43 -14.72
CA TYR A 45 -3.90 -23.42 -14.08
C TYR A 45 -3.46 -22.00 -13.71
N TYR A 46 -2.78 -21.86 -12.59
CA TYR A 46 -1.93 -20.72 -12.25
C TYR A 46 -0.78 -21.23 -11.38
N GLY A 47 0.45 -21.04 -11.84
CA GLY A 47 1.64 -21.53 -11.16
C GLY A 47 2.93 -21.25 -11.93
N SER A 48 3.94 -22.09 -11.74
CA SER A 48 5.20 -22.00 -12.47
C SER A 48 4.96 -21.99 -13.98
N ARG A 49 5.86 -21.34 -14.73
CA ARG A 49 5.76 -21.28 -16.18
C ARG A 49 5.68 -22.68 -16.80
N ALA A 50 4.67 -22.90 -17.61
CA ALA A 50 4.41 -24.19 -18.25
C ALA A 50 3.68 -23.98 -19.59
N GLU A 51 3.85 -24.93 -20.49
CA GLU A 51 3.07 -25.01 -21.74
C GLU A 51 1.71 -25.69 -21.44
N VAL A 52 0.70 -25.36 -22.25
CA VAL A 52 -0.67 -25.89 -22.06
C VAL A 52 -0.68 -27.43 -22.12
N ASP A 53 0.06 -28.03 -23.06
CA ASP A 53 0.09 -29.49 -23.25
C ASP A 53 0.80 -30.19 -22.08
N ASP A 54 1.82 -29.57 -21.47
CA ASP A 54 2.50 -30.12 -20.30
C ASP A 54 1.57 -30.12 -19.08
N VAL A 55 0.80 -29.03 -18.89
CA VAL A 55 -0.19 -28.95 -17.82
C VAL A 55 -1.29 -30.01 -17.95
N LYS A 56 -1.73 -30.28 -19.19
CA LYS A 56 -2.70 -31.36 -19.49
C LYS A 56 -2.10 -32.72 -19.22
N ALA A 57 -0.91 -32.98 -19.73
CA ALA A 57 -0.24 -34.28 -19.65
C ALA A 57 0.12 -34.67 -18.20
N SER A 58 0.51 -33.67 -17.39
CA SER A 58 0.86 -33.87 -15.96
C SER A 58 -0.35 -34.18 -15.06
N GLY A 59 -1.57 -33.88 -15.54
CA GLY A 59 -2.79 -34.04 -14.74
C GLY A 59 -3.00 -32.96 -13.65
N VAL A 60 -2.14 -31.94 -13.58
CA VAL A 60 -2.30 -30.83 -12.61
C VAL A 60 -3.36 -29.82 -13.03
N ALA A 61 -3.89 -29.90 -14.26
CA ALA A 61 -4.95 -29.01 -14.72
C ALA A 61 -6.20 -29.14 -13.84
N LEU A 62 -6.73 -28.03 -13.35
CA LEU A 62 -7.99 -27.97 -12.63
C LEU A 62 -9.17 -28.34 -13.54
N ASN A 63 -10.10 -29.12 -13.03
CA ASN A 63 -11.30 -29.52 -13.74
C ASN A 63 -12.55 -29.04 -13.00
N GLY A 64 -13.48 -28.44 -13.75
CA GLY A 64 -14.79 -28.05 -13.24
C GLY A 64 -14.79 -26.79 -12.37
N GLN A 65 -13.68 -26.06 -12.23
CA GLN A 65 -13.65 -24.78 -11.56
C GLN A 65 -14.00 -23.67 -12.55
N GLU A 66 -15.17 -23.07 -12.39
CA GLU A 66 -15.60 -21.92 -13.19
C GLU A 66 -14.64 -20.74 -12.99
N ALA A 67 -14.29 -20.06 -14.08
CA ALA A 67 -13.41 -18.90 -14.02
C ALA A 67 -14.07 -17.72 -13.31
N TYR A 68 -15.41 -17.61 -13.37
CA TYR A 68 -16.17 -16.57 -12.69
C TYR A 68 -17.58 -17.09 -12.32
N PRO A 69 -17.73 -17.84 -11.21
CA PRO A 69 -19.01 -18.42 -10.82
C PRO A 69 -20.03 -17.34 -10.46
N ALA A 70 -21.23 -17.45 -11.03
CA ALA A 70 -22.36 -16.57 -10.73
C ALA A 70 -23.44 -17.33 -9.96
N TYR A 71 -24.19 -16.61 -9.12
CA TYR A 71 -25.37 -17.17 -8.45
C TYR A 71 -26.44 -17.53 -9.46
N GLY A 72 -27.04 -18.72 -9.32
CA GLY A 72 -28.17 -19.16 -10.14
C GLY A 72 -28.00 -20.57 -10.72
N THR A 73 -26.78 -20.99 -11.10
CA THR A 73 -26.53 -22.35 -11.60
C THR A 73 -26.22 -23.35 -10.49
N HIS A 74 -25.46 -22.93 -9.50
CA HIS A 74 -24.99 -23.79 -8.40
C HIS A 74 -25.05 -23.05 -7.04
N CYS A 75 -26.24 -22.94 -6.47
CA CYS A 75 -26.45 -22.17 -5.24
C CYS A 75 -25.73 -22.70 -3.98
N HIS A 76 -25.18 -23.92 -4.01
CA HIS A 76 -24.38 -24.50 -2.94
C HIS A 76 -22.86 -24.26 -3.06
N LYS A 77 -22.41 -23.68 -4.16
CA LYS A 77 -21.01 -23.35 -4.39
C LYS A 77 -20.75 -21.86 -4.11
N PRO A 78 -19.53 -21.48 -3.73
CA PRO A 78 -19.13 -20.09 -3.68
C PRO A 78 -19.34 -19.40 -5.03
N PHE A 79 -19.80 -18.16 -5.00
CA PHE A 79 -19.99 -17.34 -6.21
C PHE A 79 -19.32 -15.98 -6.09
N ALA A 80 -18.82 -15.47 -7.20
CA ALA A 80 -18.18 -14.18 -7.33
C ALA A 80 -19.15 -13.08 -7.76
N SER A 81 -20.27 -13.47 -8.37
CA SER A 81 -21.28 -12.56 -8.92
C SER A 81 -22.68 -12.88 -8.40
N LEU A 82 -23.36 -11.85 -7.90
CA LEU A 82 -24.80 -11.85 -7.60
C LEU A 82 -25.41 -10.58 -8.15
N VAL A 83 -26.27 -10.72 -9.14
CA VAL A 83 -26.92 -9.58 -9.83
C VAL A 83 -28.43 -9.73 -9.72
N LYS A 84 -29.10 -8.68 -9.24
CA LYS A 84 -30.56 -8.60 -9.27
C LYS A 84 -30.99 -7.84 -10.50
N GLN A 85 -31.70 -8.51 -11.39
CA GLN A 85 -32.24 -7.96 -12.63
C GLN A 85 -33.42 -7.01 -12.36
N SER A 86 -33.77 -6.21 -13.35
CA SER A 86 -34.84 -5.20 -13.24
C SER A 86 -36.26 -5.81 -13.05
N ASP A 87 -36.45 -7.09 -13.34
CA ASP A 87 -37.67 -7.85 -13.10
C ASP A 87 -37.70 -8.60 -11.77
N GLY A 88 -36.56 -8.53 -11.01
CA GLY A 88 -36.41 -9.17 -9.71
C GLY A 88 -35.70 -10.51 -9.74
N ASP A 89 -35.43 -11.08 -10.92
CA ASP A 89 -34.63 -12.30 -11.07
C ASP A 89 -33.18 -12.07 -10.61
N ASN A 90 -32.58 -13.06 -9.97
CA ASN A 90 -31.18 -13.04 -9.56
C ASN A 90 -30.41 -14.30 -9.99
N ALA A 91 -31.04 -15.19 -10.74
CA ALA A 91 -30.38 -16.37 -11.31
C ALA A 91 -29.67 -15.99 -12.61
N VAL A 92 -28.36 -16.02 -12.61
CA VAL A 92 -27.50 -15.63 -13.73
C VAL A 92 -26.70 -16.84 -14.22
N LYS A 93 -26.70 -17.08 -15.54
CA LYS A 93 -25.84 -18.07 -16.19
C LYS A 93 -24.97 -17.37 -17.26
N LEU A 94 -23.71 -17.15 -16.92
CA LEU A 94 -22.74 -16.51 -17.81
C LEU A 94 -22.12 -17.51 -18.77
N VAL A 95 -22.21 -17.25 -20.07
CA VAL A 95 -21.57 -18.05 -21.12
C VAL A 95 -20.68 -17.17 -22.00
N VAL A 96 -19.64 -17.74 -22.55
CA VAL A 96 -18.69 -17.02 -23.43
C VAL A 96 -19.39 -16.55 -24.68
N GLU A 97 -19.33 -15.26 -24.96
CA GLU A 97 -19.76 -14.64 -26.22
C GLU A 97 -18.55 -14.40 -27.14
N GLN A 98 -17.46 -13.89 -26.58
CA GLN A 98 -16.27 -13.55 -27.36
C GLN A 98 -15.01 -13.69 -26.51
N VAL A 99 -13.91 -14.11 -27.15
CA VAL A 99 -12.57 -14.09 -26.56
C VAL A 99 -11.66 -13.25 -27.45
N SER A 100 -10.86 -12.38 -26.84
CA SER A 100 -9.86 -11.58 -27.55
C SER A 100 -8.57 -11.50 -26.74
N GLU A 101 -7.46 -11.39 -27.43
CA GLU A 101 -6.13 -11.18 -26.87
C GLU A 101 -5.55 -9.88 -27.44
N SER A 102 -4.87 -9.12 -26.61
CA SER A 102 -4.15 -7.91 -27.01
C SER A 102 -2.85 -7.80 -26.25
N THR A 103 -1.82 -7.28 -26.91
CA THR A 103 -0.53 -6.97 -26.26
C THR A 103 -0.22 -5.51 -26.49
N ASN A 104 0.04 -4.80 -25.40
CA ASN A 104 0.48 -3.42 -25.41
C ASN A 104 1.77 -3.33 -24.59
N GLU A 105 2.87 -2.96 -25.25
CA GLU A 105 4.21 -2.96 -24.65
C GLU A 105 4.55 -4.30 -23.96
N ASN A 106 4.66 -4.27 -22.64
CA ASN A 106 5.01 -5.42 -21.81
C ASN A 106 3.79 -6.11 -21.20
N LEU A 107 2.57 -5.75 -21.59
CA LEU A 107 1.34 -6.27 -20.99
C LEU A 107 0.50 -7.01 -22.03
N THR A 108 0.33 -8.31 -21.86
CA THR A 108 -0.59 -9.13 -22.63
C THR A 108 -1.89 -9.33 -21.86
N THR A 109 -3.03 -9.01 -22.48
CA THR A 109 -4.36 -9.13 -21.88
C THR A 109 -5.22 -10.11 -22.66
N LEU A 110 -5.74 -11.11 -21.95
CA LEU A 110 -6.82 -11.98 -22.40
C LEU A 110 -8.14 -11.40 -21.87
N SER A 111 -9.06 -11.04 -22.77
CA SER A 111 -10.41 -10.56 -22.44
C SER A 111 -11.44 -11.59 -22.88
N ILE A 112 -12.32 -11.99 -21.95
CA ILE A 112 -13.43 -12.93 -22.20
C ILE A 112 -14.73 -12.20 -21.92
N LEU A 113 -15.52 -11.92 -22.95
CA LEU A 113 -16.85 -11.34 -22.81
C LEU A 113 -17.85 -12.47 -22.57
N LEU A 114 -18.56 -12.38 -21.45
CA LEU A 114 -19.62 -13.30 -21.07
C LEU A 114 -20.98 -12.63 -21.23
N ARG A 115 -22.00 -13.43 -21.59
CA ARG A 115 -23.39 -12.99 -21.74
C ARG A 115 -24.28 -13.82 -20.81
N ASP A 116 -25.21 -13.18 -20.11
CA ASP A 116 -26.24 -13.91 -19.38
C ASP A 116 -27.25 -14.54 -20.33
N VAL A 117 -27.53 -15.83 -20.17
CA VAL A 117 -28.43 -16.57 -21.03
C VAL A 117 -29.89 -16.13 -20.86
N ALA A 118 -30.31 -15.84 -19.65
CA ALA A 118 -31.69 -15.43 -19.35
C ALA A 118 -31.94 -13.94 -19.64
N HIS A 119 -30.96 -13.09 -19.36
CA HIS A 119 -31.02 -11.65 -19.54
C HIS A 119 -29.87 -11.15 -20.44
N PRO A 120 -29.98 -11.30 -21.76
CA PRO A 120 -28.87 -11.00 -22.71
C PRO A 120 -28.40 -9.54 -22.72
N THR A 121 -29.09 -8.66 -22.00
CA THR A 121 -28.65 -7.27 -21.79
C THR A 121 -27.62 -7.12 -20.68
N LEU A 122 -27.37 -8.16 -19.90
CA LEU A 122 -26.24 -8.25 -18.96
C LEU A 122 -25.06 -8.92 -19.63
N ALA A 123 -23.93 -8.22 -19.68
CA ALA A 123 -22.65 -8.83 -20.02
C ALA A 123 -21.63 -8.61 -18.89
N VAL A 124 -20.69 -9.53 -18.76
CA VAL A 124 -19.53 -9.41 -17.85
C VAL A 124 -18.26 -9.69 -18.66
N ARG A 125 -17.34 -8.75 -18.68
CA ARG A 125 -16.03 -8.91 -19.29
C ARG A 125 -15.01 -9.27 -18.25
N LEU A 126 -14.37 -10.41 -18.39
CA LEU A 126 -13.23 -10.82 -17.56
C LEU A 126 -11.93 -10.44 -18.26
N ASN A 127 -11.06 -9.72 -17.57
CA ASN A 127 -9.74 -9.36 -18.08
C ASN A 127 -8.67 -10.05 -17.22
N TYR A 128 -7.75 -10.72 -17.91
CA TYR A 128 -6.55 -11.33 -17.32
C TYR A 128 -5.35 -10.74 -18.04
N SER A 129 -4.45 -10.09 -17.30
CA SER A 129 -3.28 -9.43 -17.89
C SER A 129 -2.00 -9.94 -17.26
N ALA A 130 -0.98 -10.24 -18.07
CA ALA A 130 0.32 -10.70 -17.62
C ALA A 130 1.43 -9.80 -18.16
N TYR A 131 2.38 -9.43 -17.30
CA TYR A 131 3.57 -8.69 -17.70
C TYR A 131 4.63 -9.64 -18.27
N SER A 132 5.30 -9.25 -19.36
CA SER A 132 6.38 -10.03 -19.98
C SER A 132 7.75 -9.86 -19.31
N ASP A 133 7.90 -8.88 -18.43
CA ASP A 133 9.17 -8.48 -17.81
C ASP A 133 9.16 -8.53 -16.26
N CYS A 134 8.06 -8.97 -15.66
CA CYS A 134 7.96 -9.26 -14.23
C CYS A 134 6.86 -10.29 -13.96
N ASP A 135 6.96 -11.00 -12.84
CA ASP A 135 6.03 -12.08 -12.49
C ASP A 135 4.75 -11.55 -11.85
N ILE A 136 4.02 -10.73 -12.59
CA ILE A 136 2.75 -10.12 -12.16
C ILE A 136 1.65 -10.45 -13.15
N VAL A 137 0.53 -10.94 -12.58
CA VAL A 137 -0.75 -11.14 -13.28
C VAL A 137 -1.80 -10.24 -12.63
N LYS A 138 -2.63 -9.58 -13.45
CA LYS A 138 -3.78 -8.78 -12.98
C LYS A 138 -5.08 -9.41 -13.44
N MET A 139 -6.13 -9.28 -12.64
CA MET A 139 -7.48 -9.76 -12.93
C MET A 139 -8.51 -8.71 -12.54
N ASN A 140 -9.52 -8.50 -13.38
CA ASN A 140 -10.73 -7.76 -13.01
C ASN A 140 -11.93 -8.19 -13.85
N ALA A 141 -13.13 -7.78 -13.41
CA ALA A 141 -14.38 -7.94 -14.12
C ALA A 141 -15.00 -6.57 -14.45
N GLU A 142 -15.62 -6.43 -15.63
CA GLU A 142 -16.42 -5.28 -16.01
C GLU A 142 -17.85 -5.73 -16.23
N TYR A 143 -18.78 -5.17 -15.44
CA TYR A 143 -20.23 -5.38 -15.60
C TYR A 143 -20.79 -4.37 -16.58
N ILE A 144 -21.52 -4.83 -17.60
CA ILE A 144 -22.05 -4.01 -18.67
C ILE A 144 -23.56 -4.23 -18.71
N ASN A 145 -24.32 -3.17 -18.41
CA ASN A 145 -25.77 -3.17 -18.54
C ASN A 145 -26.18 -2.53 -19.88
N GLU A 146 -26.41 -3.36 -20.89
CA GLU A 146 -26.88 -2.94 -22.21
C GLU A 146 -28.40 -2.67 -22.24
N GLY A 147 -29.11 -2.99 -21.17
CA GLY A 147 -30.53 -2.72 -21.01
C GLY A 147 -30.84 -1.23 -20.85
N LYS A 148 -32.13 -0.90 -20.77
CA LYS A 148 -32.62 0.48 -20.50
C LYS A 148 -32.90 0.70 -19.01
N LYS A 149 -33.19 -0.38 -18.27
CA LYS A 149 -33.51 -0.32 -16.83
C LYS A 149 -32.26 -0.59 -16.01
N PRO A 150 -32.17 -0.06 -14.79
CA PRO A 150 -31.06 -0.37 -13.89
C PRO A 150 -31.10 -1.82 -13.43
N ILE A 151 -29.93 -2.38 -13.11
CA ILE A 151 -29.71 -3.64 -12.41
C ILE A 151 -28.96 -3.37 -11.11
N ILE A 152 -28.99 -4.31 -10.15
CA ILE A 152 -28.31 -4.14 -8.87
C ILE A 152 -27.22 -5.22 -8.75
N LEU A 153 -25.98 -4.78 -8.63
CA LEU A 153 -24.84 -5.63 -8.36
C LEU A 153 -24.73 -5.80 -6.83
N GLN A 154 -25.05 -6.98 -6.32
CA GLN A 154 -25.04 -7.30 -4.88
C GLN A 154 -23.74 -7.97 -4.44
N LYS A 155 -23.09 -8.71 -5.32
CA LYS A 155 -21.72 -9.22 -5.18
C LYS A 155 -21.07 -9.16 -6.56
N TYR A 156 -19.87 -8.57 -6.63
CA TYR A 156 -19.18 -8.30 -7.89
C TYR A 156 -17.66 -8.27 -7.66
N MET A 157 -17.12 -9.49 -7.44
CA MET A 157 -15.70 -9.65 -7.13
C MET A 157 -14.82 -9.29 -8.32
N SER A 158 -13.65 -8.76 -8.05
CA SER A 158 -12.62 -8.46 -9.06
C SER A 158 -11.98 -9.72 -9.64
N ALA A 159 -11.73 -10.70 -8.79
CA ALA A 159 -11.02 -11.91 -9.16
C ALA A 159 -11.51 -13.15 -8.43
N VAL A 160 -11.35 -14.26 -9.13
CA VAL A 160 -11.47 -15.63 -8.62
C VAL A 160 -10.18 -16.34 -8.93
N LEU A 161 -9.51 -16.90 -7.92
CA LEU A 161 -8.25 -17.62 -8.09
C LEU A 161 -8.30 -18.94 -7.31
N PRO A 162 -8.48 -20.08 -8.00
CA PRO A 162 -8.29 -21.38 -7.39
C PRO A 162 -6.79 -21.66 -7.21
N ILE A 163 -6.41 -22.03 -6.00
CA ILE A 163 -5.02 -22.29 -5.58
C ILE A 163 -4.89 -23.78 -5.32
N GLN A 164 -3.99 -24.47 -6.03
CA GLN A 164 -3.79 -25.90 -5.91
C GLN A 164 -2.99 -26.26 -4.66
N SER A 165 -3.61 -26.06 -3.51
CA SER A 165 -3.12 -26.51 -2.21
C SER A 165 -4.26 -26.58 -1.21
N ASP A 166 -4.25 -27.61 -0.39
CA ASP A 166 -5.15 -27.81 0.77
C ASP A 166 -4.48 -27.47 2.09
N ASN A 167 -3.20 -27.14 2.07
CA ASN A 167 -2.40 -26.85 3.26
C ASN A 167 -1.78 -25.46 3.16
N CYS A 168 -2.64 -24.44 3.10
CA CYS A 168 -2.22 -23.06 2.99
C CYS A 168 -1.98 -22.42 4.37
N VAL A 169 -0.94 -21.60 4.43
CA VAL A 169 -0.66 -20.67 5.54
C VAL A 169 -0.85 -19.26 5.05
N LEU A 170 -1.72 -18.51 5.69
CA LEU A 170 -2.06 -17.12 5.34
C LEU A 170 -1.18 -16.15 6.14
N LEU A 171 -0.49 -15.27 5.43
CA LEU A 171 0.12 -14.07 5.98
C LEU A 171 -0.69 -12.86 5.54
N HIS A 172 -1.11 -12.05 6.50
CA HIS A 172 -1.79 -10.79 6.26
C HIS A 172 -1.37 -9.76 7.32
N LEU A 173 -1.80 -8.50 7.16
CA LEU A 173 -1.48 -7.44 8.10
C LEU A 173 -2.72 -7.07 8.89
N GLU A 174 -2.58 -6.96 10.22
CA GLU A 174 -3.59 -6.42 11.11
C GLU A 174 -3.03 -5.29 11.96
N GLY A 175 -3.91 -4.48 12.55
CA GLY A 175 -3.43 -3.40 13.40
C GLY A 175 -4.54 -2.58 14.05
N SER A 176 -4.13 -1.42 14.50
CA SER A 176 -5.00 -0.37 15.04
C SER A 176 -4.29 0.97 14.86
N ALA A 177 -4.94 2.08 15.18
CA ALA A 177 -4.29 3.39 15.19
C ALA A 177 -3.00 3.35 16.03
N GLN A 178 -1.90 3.84 15.48
CA GLN A 178 -0.55 3.86 16.07
C GLN A 178 0.07 2.48 16.35
N ASN A 179 -0.49 1.43 15.77
CA ASN A 179 0.02 0.06 15.83
C ASN A 179 -0.41 -0.68 14.55
N GLU A 180 -0.19 -0.06 13.40
CA GLU A 180 -0.59 -0.56 12.09
C GLU A 180 0.35 -1.68 11.61
N CYS A 181 -0.12 -2.45 10.62
CA CYS A 181 0.68 -3.38 9.82
C CYS A 181 1.43 -4.46 10.60
N ASN A 182 0.87 -4.98 11.70
CA ASN A 182 1.46 -6.15 12.37
C ASN A 182 1.30 -7.38 11.49
N GLU A 183 2.38 -8.14 11.30
CA GLU A 183 2.38 -9.38 10.54
C GLU A 183 1.64 -10.48 11.32
N ILE A 184 0.58 -11.03 10.73
CA ILE A 184 -0.16 -12.17 11.25
C ILE A 184 0.05 -13.35 10.30
N VAL A 185 0.43 -14.49 10.86
CA VAL A 185 0.63 -15.74 10.14
C VAL A 185 -0.25 -16.81 10.78
N GLU A 186 -1.17 -17.37 10.01
CA GLU A 186 -2.12 -18.38 10.48
C GLU A 186 -2.38 -19.48 9.45
N PRO A 187 -2.56 -20.74 9.84
CA PRO A 187 -2.98 -21.81 8.93
C PRO A 187 -4.42 -21.56 8.48
N LEU A 188 -4.71 -21.77 7.20
CA LEU A 188 -6.09 -21.81 6.71
C LEU A 188 -6.73 -23.13 7.13
N THR A 189 -7.69 -23.06 8.05
CA THR A 189 -8.51 -24.19 8.46
C THR A 189 -9.72 -24.36 7.56
N ASP A 190 -10.40 -25.51 7.67
CA ASP A 190 -11.64 -25.77 6.93
C ASP A 190 -12.70 -24.69 7.20
N GLY A 191 -13.36 -24.25 6.15
CA GLY A 191 -14.36 -23.19 6.18
C GLY A 191 -13.98 -21.99 5.31
N VAL A 192 -14.39 -20.81 5.75
CA VAL A 192 -14.13 -19.54 5.03
C VAL A 192 -13.41 -18.59 5.95
N ARG A 193 -12.19 -18.20 5.58
CA ARG A 193 -11.49 -17.08 6.22
C ARG A 193 -11.77 -15.80 5.43
N VAL A 194 -12.13 -14.74 6.13
CA VAL A 194 -12.44 -13.44 5.54
C VAL A 194 -11.47 -12.39 6.07
N ILE A 195 -10.93 -11.56 5.17
CA ILE A 195 -10.22 -10.32 5.47
C ILE A 195 -10.96 -9.19 4.77
N SER A 196 -11.40 -8.17 5.50
CA SER A 196 -12.21 -7.11 4.90
C SER A 196 -12.13 -5.78 5.62
N ALA A 197 -12.42 -4.69 4.88
CA ALA A 197 -12.75 -3.38 5.42
C ALA A 197 -14.11 -2.94 4.88
N GLN A 198 -14.95 -2.35 5.74
CA GLN A 198 -16.31 -1.95 5.41
C GLN A 198 -16.44 -0.45 5.13
N SER A 199 -15.45 0.36 5.47
CA SER A 199 -15.45 1.81 5.26
C SER A 199 -14.56 2.19 4.09
N VAL A 200 -14.88 3.27 3.40
CA VAL A 200 -14.04 3.88 2.34
C VAL A 200 -12.96 4.79 2.88
N SER A 201 -12.97 5.04 4.17
CA SER A 201 -11.97 5.82 4.88
C SER A 201 -11.37 4.96 5.99
N HIS A 202 -10.07 5.09 6.29
CA HIS A 202 -9.36 4.23 7.24
C HIS A 202 -9.43 2.73 6.90
N ILE A 203 -9.33 2.41 5.63
CA ILE A 203 -9.49 1.05 5.09
C ILE A 203 -8.40 0.09 5.52
N SER A 204 -7.21 0.60 5.85
CA SER A 204 -6.03 -0.20 6.25
C SER A 204 -5.72 -0.11 7.75
N GLN A 205 -6.61 0.48 8.56
CA GLN A 205 -6.36 0.64 9.99
C GLN A 205 -6.35 -0.69 10.74
N TYR A 206 -7.29 -1.59 10.44
CA TYR A 206 -7.45 -2.88 11.13
C TYR A 206 -6.90 -4.05 10.31
N SER A 207 -6.98 -3.97 9.00
CA SER A 207 -6.46 -4.98 8.07
C SER A 207 -6.01 -4.30 6.78
N ASN A 208 -5.24 -4.99 5.94
CA ASN A 208 -4.75 -4.45 4.68
C ASN A 208 -5.26 -5.26 3.49
N ALA A 209 -5.52 -4.60 2.35
CA ALA A 209 -5.99 -5.24 1.12
C ALA A 209 -4.86 -5.99 0.39
N SER A 210 -4.03 -6.71 1.15
CA SER A 210 -2.90 -7.50 0.65
C SER A 210 -2.72 -8.77 1.48
N PHE A 211 -2.28 -9.86 0.85
CA PHE A 211 -2.05 -11.12 1.51
C PHE A 211 -0.93 -11.93 0.84
N MET A 212 -0.40 -12.91 1.54
CA MET A 212 0.43 -13.99 0.98
C MET A 212 -0.08 -15.33 1.48
N LEU A 213 -0.06 -16.33 0.60
CA LEU A 213 -0.37 -17.73 0.91
C LEU A 213 0.86 -18.58 0.66
N GLY A 214 1.41 -19.18 1.72
CA GLY A 214 2.35 -20.30 1.60
C GLY A 214 1.56 -21.56 1.30
N LEU A 215 2.00 -22.35 0.32
CA LEU A 215 1.18 -23.41 -0.27
C LEU A 215 1.53 -24.84 0.22
N ASP A 216 2.55 -25.00 1.05
CA ASP A 216 3.01 -26.30 1.56
C ASP A 216 3.00 -26.41 3.10
N GLY A 217 2.06 -25.72 3.74
CA GLY A 217 1.89 -25.72 5.19
C GLY A 217 2.85 -24.81 5.96
N ARG A 218 3.58 -23.97 5.25
CA ARG A 218 4.52 -22.99 5.82
C ARG A 218 4.62 -21.75 4.94
N ILE A 219 5.15 -20.69 5.52
CA ILE A 219 5.50 -19.46 4.78
C ILE A 219 6.84 -18.94 5.31
N ASP A 220 7.90 -19.10 4.54
CA ASP A 220 9.25 -18.66 4.88
C ASP A 220 9.82 -17.69 3.82
N GLU A 221 11.00 -17.11 4.09
CA GLU A 221 11.60 -16.09 3.23
C GLU A 221 12.13 -16.63 1.90
N THR A 222 12.49 -17.93 1.80
CA THR A 222 13.34 -18.40 0.69
C THR A 222 12.90 -19.68 0.00
N ASN A 223 12.20 -20.60 0.66
CA ASN A 223 12.12 -22.00 0.19
C ASN A 223 10.72 -22.59 0.23
N CYS A 224 9.66 -21.80 0.01
CA CYS A 224 8.30 -22.31 -0.10
C CYS A 224 7.57 -21.69 -1.29
N PRO A 225 6.63 -22.41 -1.92
CA PRO A 225 5.77 -21.83 -2.93
C PRO A 225 4.81 -20.84 -2.28
N VAL A 226 4.72 -19.64 -2.86
CA VAL A 226 3.90 -18.54 -2.35
C VAL A 226 3.09 -17.91 -3.47
N VAL A 227 1.80 -17.66 -3.20
CA VAL A 227 0.97 -16.73 -3.96
C VAL A 227 0.77 -15.47 -3.11
N ALA A 228 1.11 -14.31 -3.65
CA ALA A 228 0.77 -13.03 -3.03
C ALA A 228 -0.27 -12.30 -3.86
N GLY A 229 -1.16 -11.55 -3.18
CA GLY A 229 -2.20 -10.77 -3.84
C GLY A 229 -2.43 -9.42 -3.17
N THR A 230 -2.80 -8.40 -3.99
CA THR A 230 -3.19 -7.06 -3.52
C THR A 230 -4.24 -6.46 -4.45
N LEU A 231 -5.13 -5.60 -3.89
CA LEU A 231 -6.21 -4.96 -4.63
C LEU A 231 -5.85 -3.50 -4.94
N LEU A 232 -6.00 -3.08 -6.20
CA LEU A 232 -5.79 -1.72 -6.66
C LEU A 232 -7.06 -0.86 -6.45
N TRP A 233 -7.45 -0.66 -5.20
CA TRP A 233 -8.67 0.03 -4.84
C TRP A 233 -8.48 0.91 -3.60
N MET A 234 -8.95 2.13 -3.65
CA MET A 234 -8.83 3.10 -2.56
C MET A 234 -9.95 2.99 -1.51
N GLY A 235 -10.90 2.08 -1.69
CA GLY A 235 -12.11 1.94 -0.88
C GLY A 235 -12.21 0.63 -0.10
N ASN A 236 -13.43 0.36 0.38
CA ASN A 236 -13.78 -0.87 1.10
C ASN A 236 -13.50 -2.12 0.26
N TYR A 237 -13.03 -3.17 0.89
CA TYR A 237 -12.66 -4.41 0.21
C TYR A 237 -13.06 -5.66 0.99
N HIS A 238 -13.08 -6.81 0.28
CA HIS A 238 -13.44 -8.09 0.85
C HIS A 238 -12.67 -9.21 0.14
N PHE A 239 -11.96 -10.03 0.93
CA PHE A 239 -11.24 -11.21 0.49
C PHE A 239 -11.80 -12.44 1.21
N GLU A 240 -12.15 -13.47 0.47
CA GLU A 240 -12.66 -14.75 0.96
C GLU A 240 -11.70 -15.86 0.54
N PHE A 241 -11.30 -16.69 1.51
CA PHE A 241 -10.49 -17.88 1.30
C PHE A 241 -11.33 -19.09 1.71
N TYR A 242 -11.76 -19.86 0.74
CA TYR A 242 -12.54 -21.08 0.96
C TYR A 242 -11.59 -22.27 1.01
N ASN A 243 -11.55 -22.96 2.16
CA ASN A 243 -10.86 -24.22 2.33
C ASN A 243 -11.87 -25.26 2.80
N THR A 244 -12.11 -26.31 2.02
CA THR A 244 -13.18 -27.27 2.32
C THR A 244 -12.68 -28.70 2.39
N LEU A 245 -13.16 -29.46 3.37
CA LEU A 245 -12.90 -30.90 3.58
C LEU A 245 -13.17 -31.77 2.36
N LEU A 246 -14.14 -31.39 1.53
CA LEU A 246 -14.59 -32.19 0.39
C LEU A 246 -13.77 -31.97 -0.87
N ASN A 247 -12.99 -30.90 -0.93
CA ASN A 247 -12.19 -30.50 -2.10
C ASN A 247 -10.74 -30.25 -1.70
N LYS A 248 -10.13 -31.28 -1.09
CA LYS A 248 -8.79 -31.21 -0.47
C LYS A 248 -7.64 -30.85 -1.42
N ALA A 249 -7.92 -30.60 -2.69
CA ALA A 249 -6.88 -30.27 -3.67
C ALA A 249 -6.76 -28.78 -3.97
N SER A 250 -7.64 -27.92 -3.43
CA SER A 250 -7.57 -26.50 -3.75
C SER A 250 -8.23 -25.60 -2.71
N THR A 251 -7.58 -24.48 -2.43
CA THR A 251 -8.15 -23.31 -1.77
C THR A 251 -8.70 -22.37 -2.83
N LEU A 252 -9.92 -21.86 -2.67
CA LEU A 252 -10.50 -20.87 -3.57
C LEU A 252 -10.43 -19.48 -2.96
N PHE A 253 -9.70 -18.58 -3.62
CA PHE A 253 -9.70 -17.16 -3.30
C PHE A 253 -10.73 -16.42 -4.14
N MET A 254 -11.47 -15.50 -3.52
CA MET A 254 -12.27 -14.47 -4.20
C MET A 254 -12.04 -13.12 -3.53
N GLY A 255 -11.85 -12.06 -4.33
CA GLY A 255 -11.58 -10.74 -3.78
C GLY A 255 -12.08 -9.61 -4.68
N GLY A 256 -12.42 -8.49 -4.04
CA GLY A 256 -12.90 -7.29 -4.72
C GLY A 256 -13.47 -6.25 -3.75
N ILE A 257 -14.38 -5.42 -4.24
CA ILE A 257 -15.13 -4.45 -3.44
C ILE A 257 -15.98 -5.21 -2.40
N ASN A 258 -16.06 -4.66 -1.20
CA ASN A 258 -16.85 -5.28 -0.13
C ASN A 258 -18.35 -5.21 -0.48
N PRO A 259 -19.07 -6.35 -0.55
CA PRO A 259 -20.48 -6.37 -0.88
C PRO A 259 -21.38 -5.85 0.25
N VAL A 260 -20.87 -5.76 1.49
CA VAL A 260 -21.66 -5.28 2.62
C VAL A 260 -21.94 -3.79 2.49
N ALA A 261 -23.20 -3.41 2.46
CA ALA A 261 -23.68 -2.04 2.30
C ALA A 261 -23.13 -1.34 1.04
N SER A 262 -22.82 -2.10 -0.01
CA SER A 262 -22.28 -1.61 -1.28
C SER A 262 -23.01 -2.23 -2.47
N ASP A 263 -24.30 -2.57 -2.33
CA ASP A 263 -25.15 -2.91 -3.46
C ASP A 263 -25.06 -1.79 -4.48
N TYR A 264 -24.55 -2.07 -5.68
CA TYR A 264 -24.36 -1.03 -6.68
C TYR A 264 -25.45 -1.03 -7.72
N THR A 265 -26.25 0.02 -7.76
CA THR A 265 -27.26 0.21 -8.81
C THR A 265 -26.60 0.71 -10.09
N LEU A 266 -26.42 -0.21 -11.05
CA LEU A 266 -25.84 0.08 -12.36
C LEU A 266 -26.94 0.50 -13.33
N ALA A 267 -26.96 1.77 -13.71
CA ALA A 267 -27.95 2.35 -14.61
C ALA A 267 -27.92 1.67 -16.00
N GLY A 268 -29.05 1.77 -16.70
CA GLY A 268 -29.13 1.30 -18.10
C GLY A 268 -28.13 2.00 -19.01
N LYS A 269 -27.50 1.25 -19.92
CA LYS A 269 -26.47 1.73 -20.85
C LYS A 269 -25.18 2.20 -20.18
N LYS A 270 -24.88 1.69 -19.00
CA LYS A 270 -23.66 1.98 -18.24
C LYS A 270 -22.86 0.70 -17.98
N SER A 271 -21.58 0.87 -17.68
CA SER A 271 -20.71 -0.20 -17.18
C SER A 271 -20.04 0.22 -15.88
N LEU A 272 -19.63 -0.79 -15.11
CA LEU A 272 -18.78 -0.66 -13.93
C LEU A 272 -17.63 -1.67 -14.03
N ALA A 273 -16.42 -1.17 -14.15
CA ALA A 273 -15.22 -2.00 -14.00
C ALA A 273 -14.90 -2.17 -12.50
N THR A 274 -14.73 -3.40 -12.06
CA THR A 274 -14.20 -3.68 -10.72
C THR A 274 -12.70 -3.32 -10.67
N PRO A 275 -12.16 -2.99 -9.49
CA PRO A 275 -10.72 -2.73 -9.36
C PRO A 275 -9.90 -3.96 -9.79
N GLU A 276 -8.68 -3.72 -10.28
CA GLU A 276 -7.76 -4.81 -10.61
C GLU A 276 -7.23 -5.47 -9.34
N MET A 277 -7.28 -6.79 -9.29
CA MET A 277 -6.58 -7.63 -8.33
C MET A 277 -5.25 -8.06 -8.93
N VAL A 278 -4.16 -7.89 -8.20
CA VAL A 278 -2.78 -8.20 -8.62
C VAL A 278 -2.32 -9.44 -7.92
N PHE A 279 -1.67 -10.34 -8.65
CA PHE A 279 -1.09 -11.58 -8.12
C PHE A 279 0.34 -11.77 -8.57
N THR A 280 1.14 -12.39 -7.71
CA THR A 280 2.42 -12.98 -8.05
C THR A 280 2.53 -14.38 -7.47
N TYR A 281 3.20 -15.28 -8.18
CA TYR A 281 3.53 -16.62 -7.73
C TYR A 281 5.04 -16.83 -7.79
N THR A 282 5.60 -17.48 -6.78
CA THR A 282 7.01 -17.87 -6.75
C THR A 282 7.21 -19.15 -5.91
N THR A 283 8.24 -19.92 -6.23
CA THR A 283 8.71 -21.04 -5.40
C THR A 283 9.81 -20.66 -4.42
N ASN A 284 10.23 -19.38 -4.44
CA ASN A 284 11.40 -18.87 -3.71
C ASN A 284 11.02 -18.08 -2.45
N GLY A 285 9.90 -18.42 -1.81
CA GLY A 285 9.45 -17.86 -0.53
C GLY A 285 8.84 -16.47 -0.60
N LYS A 286 8.33 -16.02 0.56
CA LYS A 286 7.68 -14.71 0.70
C LYS A 286 8.64 -13.54 0.41
N GLY A 287 9.94 -13.73 0.59
CA GLY A 287 10.94 -12.72 0.28
C GLY A 287 10.96 -12.37 -1.22
N GLU A 288 10.92 -13.38 -2.12
CA GLU A 288 10.84 -13.11 -3.56
C GLU A 288 9.48 -12.53 -3.95
N ALA A 289 8.39 -12.98 -3.35
CA ALA A 289 7.07 -12.39 -3.57
C ALA A 289 7.07 -10.89 -3.22
N SER A 290 7.64 -10.50 -2.07
CA SER A 290 7.83 -9.08 -1.69
C SER A 290 8.65 -8.31 -2.72
N ARG A 291 9.83 -8.84 -3.12
CA ARG A 291 10.70 -8.18 -4.10
C ARG A 291 10.02 -7.98 -5.44
N THR A 292 9.27 -8.98 -5.90
CA THR A 292 8.49 -8.89 -7.16
C THR A 292 7.45 -7.79 -7.09
N LEU A 293 6.67 -7.72 -6.00
CA LEU A 293 5.69 -6.65 -5.79
C LEU A 293 6.37 -5.28 -5.71
N HIS A 294 7.51 -5.15 -5.00
CA HIS A 294 8.25 -3.89 -4.87
C HIS A 294 8.82 -3.40 -6.21
N ARG A 295 9.44 -4.30 -7.01
CA ARG A 295 9.99 -3.96 -8.33
C ARG A 295 8.88 -3.52 -9.28
N TRP A 296 7.77 -4.27 -9.30
CA TRP A 296 6.60 -3.92 -10.10
C TRP A 296 5.96 -2.61 -9.65
N ALA A 297 5.77 -2.42 -8.34
CA ALA A 297 5.22 -1.18 -7.80
C ALA A 297 6.06 0.04 -8.22
N ARG A 298 7.39 -0.01 -8.02
CA ARG A 298 8.29 1.09 -8.42
C ARG A 298 8.25 1.40 -9.90
N LYS A 299 8.08 0.37 -10.75
CA LYS A 299 8.14 0.54 -12.20
C LYS A 299 6.80 0.96 -12.81
N TYR A 300 5.68 0.44 -12.33
CA TYR A 300 4.40 0.52 -13.02
C TYR A 300 3.26 1.15 -12.22
N GLN A 301 3.32 1.15 -10.89
CA GLN A 301 2.19 1.54 -10.07
C GLN A 301 2.45 2.80 -9.26
N LEU A 302 3.59 2.91 -8.62
CA LEU A 302 3.94 4.04 -7.76
C LEU A 302 4.37 5.25 -8.61
N LEU A 303 3.68 6.36 -8.42
CA LEU A 303 4.04 7.62 -9.08
C LEU A 303 5.47 8.02 -8.70
N ASP A 304 6.31 8.29 -9.70
CA ASP A 304 7.74 8.56 -9.52
C ASP A 304 8.48 7.45 -8.74
N GLY A 305 8.07 6.18 -8.89
CA GLY A 305 8.57 5.07 -8.08
C GLY A 305 10.07 4.81 -8.20
N THR A 306 10.72 5.29 -9.27
CA THR A 306 12.17 5.18 -9.48
C THR A 306 12.97 6.40 -8.98
N LYS A 307 12.29 7.46 -8.53
CA LYS A 307 12.95 8.64 -7.95
C LYS A 307 13.27 8.41 -6.47
N GLU A 308 14.40 8.94 -6.03
CA GLU A 308 14.73 9.01 -4.61
C GLU A 308 13.86 10.06 -3.91
N ARG A 309 13.63 9.86 -2.61
CA ARG A 309 12.87 10.76 -1.75
C ARG A 309 13.82 11.53 -0.83
N GLU A 310 13.53 12.80 -0.67
CA GLU A 310 14.30 13.72 0.16
C GLU A 310 14.07 13.45 1.67
N ILE A 311 15.06 13.86 2.48
CA ILE A 311 14.97 13.83 3.95
C ILE A 311 14.16 15.04 4.40
N LEU A 312 12.98 14.82 4.99
CA LEU A 312 12.13 15.92 5.45
C LEU A 312 12.10 16.08 6.97
N LEU A 313 11.76 17.28 7.42
CA LEU A 313 11.28 17.56 8.77
C LEU A 313 9.80 17.93 8.70
N ASN A 314 8.97 17.20 9.45
CA ASN A 314 7.56 17.56 9.68
C ASN A 314 7.43 18.28 11.02
N SER A 315 6.61 19.34 11.07
CA SER A 315 6.49 20.19 12.27
C SER A 315 5.57 19.62 13.36
N TRP A 316 4.75 18.58 13.08
CA TRP A 316 3.66 18.15 13.96
C TRP A 316 4.08 17.77 15.37
N GLU A 317 4.98 16.79 15.53
CA GLU A 317 5.44 16.38 16.87
C GLU A 317 6.29 17.46 17.56
N GLY A 318 6.77 18.47 16.80
CA GLY A 318 7.52 19.59 17.35
C GLY A 318 6.63 20.64 18.01
N VAL A 319 5.65 21.15 17.25
CA VAL A 319 4.89 22.35 17.66
C VAL A 319 3.38 22.15 17.65
N ARG A 320 2.88 21.02 17.17
CA ARG A 320 1.44 20.75 17.05
C ARG A 320 0.74 21.92 16.33
N PHE A 321 -0.39 22.37 16.85
CA PHE A 321 -1.17 23.48 16.30
C PHE A 321 -0.50 24.87 16.43
N ASP A 322 0.60 24.99 17.18
CA ASP A 322 1.29 26.27 17.38
C ASP A 322 2.27 26.60 16.23
N THR A 323 1.71 26.68 15.02
CA THR A 323 2.43 26.91 13.75
C THR A 323 2.76 28.41 13.55
N THR A 324 3.26 29.08 14.57
CA THR A 324 3.68 30.49 14.51
C THR A 324 5.04 30.64 13.81
N GLU A 325 5.29 31.80 13.16
CA GLU A 325 6.61 32.12 12.59
C GLU A 325 7.74 31.96 13.62
N ALA A 326 7.47 32.33 14.89
CA ALA A 326 8.45 32.24 16.00
C ALA A 326 8.88 30.79 16.26
N ASN A 327 7.97 29.83 16.12
CA ASN A 327 8.26 28.40 16.32
C ASN A 327 8.82 27.74 15.05
N LEU A 328 8.31 28.09 13.87
CA LEU A 328 8.69 27.43 12.61
C LEU A 328 10.05 27.88 12.07
N ASN A 329 10.38 29.18 12.18
CA ASN A 329 11.65 29.71 11.64
C ASN A 329 12.88 29.03 12.25
N PRO A 330 13.00 28.84 13.59
CA PRO A 330 14.12 28.09 14.15
C PRO A 330 14.17 26.63 13.68
N MET A 331 13.01 25.96 13.52
CA MET A 331 12.97 24.58 13.03
C MET A 331 13.55 24.49 11.61
N ILE A 332 13.22 25.44 10.73
CA ILE A 332 13.76 25.50 9.35
C ILE A 332 15.28 25.66 9.38
N THR A 333 15.78 26.65 10.12
CA THR A 333 17.23 26.95 10.13
C THR A 333 18.05 25.85 10.80
N ASP A 334 17.54 25.28 11.90
CA ASP A 334 18.21 24.18 12.60
C ASP A 334 18.26 22.92 11.76
N PHE A 335 17.16 22.59 11.08
CA PHE A 335 17.12 21.39 10.23
C PHE A 335 18.01 21.54 8.99
N ALA A 336 18.06 22.72 8.37
CA ALA A 336 19.02 23.00 7.30
C ALA A 336 20.46 22.80 7.77
N ALA A 337 20.79 23.25 8.99
CA ALA A 337 22.12 23.09 9.57
C ALA A 337 22.47 21.60 9.86
N LEU A 338 21.49 20.73 10.00
CA LEU A 338 21.68 19.28 10.07
C LEU A 338 21.87 18.63 8.71
N GLY A 339 21.62 19.34 7.60
CA GLY A 339 21.68 18.81 6.24
C GLY A 339 20.34 18.28 5.73
N GLY A 340 19.22 18.73 6.28
CA GLY A 340 17.87 18.44 5.80
C GLY A 340 17.63 18.91 4.38
N GLU A 341 16.59 18.36 3.73
CA GLU A 341 16.31 18.63 2.31
C GLU A 341 14.90 19.19 2.06
N MET A 342 13.98 19.06 3.03
CA MET A 342 12.60 19.52 2.90
C MET A 342 12.01 19.86 4.27
N PHE A 343 11.23 20.95 4.36
CA PHE A 343 10.50 21.32 5.57
C PHE A 343 9.00 21.34 5.29
N VAL A 344 8.21 20.67 6.14
CA VAL A 344 6.77 20.54 5.98
C VAL A 344 6.04 21.15 7.18
N VAL A 345 5.25 22.18 6.92
CA VAL A 345 4.31 22.76 7.92
C VAL A 345 3.10 21.85 8.01
N ASP A 346 2.86 21.27 9.18
CA ASP A 346 1.73 20.37 9.45
C ASP A 346 0.47 21.15 9.86
N ASP A 347 -0.54 20.47 10.43
CA ASP A 347 -1.84 21.00 10.86
C ASP A 347 -1.68 22.23 11.79
N GLY A 348 -2.52 23.26 11.58
CA GLY A 348 -2.55 24.43 12.46
C GLY A 348 -2.38 25.80 11.78
N TRP A 349 -1.99 25.88 10.51
CA TRP A 349 -1.64 27.12 9.81
C TRP A 349 -2.84 27.94 9.28
N PHE A 350 -4.04 27.36 9.25
CA PHE A 350 -5.23 27.88 8.57
C PHE A 350 -6.37 28.28 9.53
N GLY A 351 -7.45 28.83 8.95
CA GLY A 351 -8.65 29.24 9.68
C GLY A 351 -8.63 30.73 10.03
N ALA A 352 -9.01 31.60 9.07
CA ALA A 352 -9.02 33.05 9.30
C ALA A 352 -10.06 33.49 10.34
N LYS A 353 -11.30 32.98 10.24
CA LYS A 353 -12.39 33.28 11.18
C LYS A 353 -12.31 32.48 12.47
N TYR A 354 -11.98 31.22 12.36
CA TYR A 354 -11.86 30.29 13.47
C TYR A 354 -10.44 29.67 13.43
N PRO A 355 -9.42 30.26 14.12
CA PRO A 355 -8.07 29.73 14.05
C PRO A 355 -7.98 28.25 14.44
N ARG A 356 -7.17 27.49 13.68
CA ARG A 356 -6.94 26.06 13.90
C ARG A 356 -5.99 25.84 15.09
N ASP A 357 -6.49 26.03 16.30
CA ASP A 357 -5.74 25.86 17.56
C ASP A 357 -5.91 24.47 18.18
N ASN A 358 -6.81 23.68 17.66
CA ASN A 358 -7.13 22.30 18.09
C ASN A 358 -8.04 21.61 17.07
N ASP A 359 -8.38 20.34 17.33
CA ASP A 359 -9.20 19.51 16.44
C ASP A 359 -10.68 19.94 16.28
N LYS A 360 -11.14 21.02 16.95
CA LYS A 360 -12.57 21.35 17.05
C LYS A 360 -13.06 22.36 16.02
N SER A 361 -12.16 22.99 15.26
CA SER A 361 -12.52 24.07 14.33
C SER A 361 -11.69 24.07 13.07
N SER A 362 -12.18 24.78 12.07
CA SER A 362 -11.51 25.28 10.87
C SER A 362 -11.28 24.32 9.73
N LEU A 363 -11.35 22.99 9.91
CA LEU A 363 -11.31 22.11 8.72
C LEU A 363 -12.42 22.53 7.75
N GLY A 364 -12.04 22.74 6.49
CA GLY A 364 -12.87 23.32 5.43
C GLY A 364 -12.49 24.77 5.10
N ASP A 365 -11.88 25.53 6.01
CA ASP A 365 -11.52 26.93 5.85
C ASP A 365 -10.01 27.07 5.64
N TRP A 366 -9.57 27.03 4.40
CA TRP A 366 -8.14 26.93 4.03
C TRP A 366 -7.46 28.29 3.84
N ASP A 367 -8.03 29.35 4.40
CA ASP A 367 -7.40 30.66 4.47
C ASP A 367 -6.41 30.74 5.63
N ILE A 368 -5.31 31.45 5.43
CA ILE A 368 -4.21 31.54 6.42
C ILE A 368 -4.70 32.15 7.73
N ALA A 369 -4.36 31.54 8.86
CA ALA A 369 -4.59 32.08 10.19
C ALA A 369 -3.58 33.24 10.44
N THR A 370 -4.00 34.47 10.16
CA THR A 370 -3.15 35.67 10.32
C THR A 370 -2.74 35.93 11.78
N SER A 371 -3.44 35.36 12.74
CA SER A 371 -3.03 35.38 14.16
C SER A 371 -1.76 34.60 14.45
N LYS A 372 -1.41 33.61 13.61
CA LYS A 372 -0.20 32.78 13.71
C LYS A 372 0.86 33.17 12.67
N LEU A 373 0.41 33.46 11.46
CA LEU A 373 1.22 33.79 10.31
C LEU A 373 0.79 35.17 9.77
N PRO A 374 1.14 36.27 10.47
CA PRO A 374 0.67 37.61 10.12
C PRO A 374 1.16 38.07 8.73
N ASN A 375 2.27 37.52 8.25
CA ASN A 375 2.84 37.82 6.94
C ASN A 375 2.52 36.75 5.88
N GLY A 376 1.56 35.85 6.16
CA GLY A 376 1.24 34.72 5.31
C GLY A 376 2.28 33.60 5.38
N ILE A 377 2.20 32.64 4.43
CA ILE A 377 3.16 31.53 4.35
C ILE A 377 4.39 31.86 3.50
N ARG A 378 4.36 32.93 2.71
CA ARG A 378 5.46 33.32 1.81
C ARG A 378 6.80 33.47 2.51
N PRO A 379 6.91 34.13 3.70
CA PRO A 379 8.17 34.22 4.43
C PRO A 379 8.77 32.85 4.82
N LEU A 380 7.93 31.85 5.15
CA LEU A 380 8.37 30.49 5.47
C LEU A 380 8.92 29.79 4.24
N ILE A 381 8.24 29.90 3.08
CA ILE A 381 8.71 29.37 1.79
C ILE A 381 10.08 29.98 1.46
N ASP A 382 10.18 31.30 1.49
CA ASP A 382 11.42 32.03 1.16
C ASP A 382 12.57 31.67 2.11
N LEU A 383 12.31 31.52 3.42
CA LEU A 383 13.32 31.09 4.38
C LEU A 383 13.79 29.66 4.09
N THR A 384 12.85 28.74 3.81
CA THR A 384 13.15 27.35 3.50
C THR A 384 14.02 27.24 2.24
N HIS A 385 13.66 27.93 1.17
CA HIS A 385 14.44 27.95 -0.09
C HIS A 385 15.81 28.59 0.09
N ARG A 386 15.90 29.72 0.80
CA ARG A 386 17.22 30.34 1.12
C ARG A 386 18.11 29.43 1.96
N SER A 387 17.50 28.51 2.73
CA SER A 387 18.20 27.49 3.50
C SER A 387 18.55 26.25 2.68
N GLY A 388 18.26 26.23 1.36
CA GLY A 388 18.59 25.14 0.45
C GLY A 388 17.65 23.94 0.52
N MET A 389 16.46 24.11 1.07
CA MET A 389 15.45 23.04 1.23
C MET A 389 14.19 23.34 0.43
N LYS A 390 13.43 22.28 0.10
CA LYS A 390 12.07 22.36 -0.45
C LYS A 390 11.05 22.64 0.64
N PHE A 391 9.92 23.27 0.25
CA PHE A 391 8.83 23.59 1.17
C PHE A 391 7.59 22.71 0.92
N GLY A 392 6.98 22.25 1.99
CA GLY A 392 5.74 21.49 1.98
C GLY A 392 4.71 21.96 2.99
N ILE A 393 3.45 21.56 2.78
CA ILE A 393 2.34 21.94 3.63
C ILE A 393 1.32 20.81 3.78
N TRP A 394 0.67 20.75 4.93
CA TRP A 394 -0.38 19.78 5.26
C TRP A 394 -1.76 20.31 4.88
N ILE A 395 -2.60 19.42 4.38
CA ILE A 395 -4.03 19.65 4.15
C ILE A 395 -4.84 18.41 4.51
N GLU A 396 -6.12 18.59 4.86
CA GLU A 396 -7.12 17.53 5.08
C GLU A 396 -8.43 17.89 4.36
N PRO A 397 -8.42 17.93 3.01
CA PRO A 397 -9.46 18.60 2.24
C PRO A 397 -10.76 17.80 2.09
N GLU A 398 -10.77 16.52 2.50
CA GLU A 398 -11.97 15.67 2.55
C GLU A 398 -12.80 15.87 3.83
N MET A 399 -12.31 16.70 4.76
CA MET A 399 -12.91 16.88 6.08
C MET A 399 -13.41 18.30 6.29
N VAL A 400 -14.38 18.43 7.18
CA VAL A 400 -14.92 19.72 7.63
C VAL A 400 -15.20 19.66 9.13
N ASN A 401 -14.97 20.77 9.84
CA ASN A 401 -15.47 20.92 11.21
C ASN A 401 -16.85 21.57 11.21
N VAL A 402 -17.69 21.19 12.17
CA VAL A 402 -18.97 21.88 12.43
C VAL A 402 -18.74 23.37 12.70
N LYS A 403 -17.62 23.70 13.38
CA LYS A 403 -17.18 25.08 13.59
C LYS A 403 -16.24 25.51 12.45
N SER A 404 -16.80 25.80 11.28
CA SER A 404 -16.12 26.33 10.10
C SER A 404 -17.07 27.16 9.25
N GLU A 405 -16.55 28.07 8.44
CA GLU A 405 -17.33 28.85 7.49
C GLU A 405 -17.90 27.97 6.36
N LEU A 406 -17.16 26.92 5.97
CA LEU A 406 -17.64 25.95 4.99
C LEU A 406 -18.91 25.26 5.47
N TYR A 407 -18.95 24.77 6.71
CA TYR A 407 -20.11 24.10 7.27
C TYR A 407 -21.29 25.06 7.47
N GLU A 408 -21.01 26.31 7.90
CA GLU A 408 -22.05 27.35 7.98
C GLU A 408 -22.74 27.60 6.63
N LYS A 409 -21.98 27.56 5.53
CA LYS A 409 -22.49 27.80 4.19
C LYS A 409 -23.11 26.54 3.53
N HIS A 410 -22.54 25.38 3.81
CA HIS A 410 -22.86 24.12 3.16
C HIS A 410 -22.97 22.94 4.14
N PRO A 411 -23.93 22.97 5.10
CA PRO A 411 -24.15 21.87 6.03
C PRO A 411 -24.69 20.60 5.32
N ASP A 412 -25.10 20.74 4.06
CA ASP A 412 -25.59 19.69 3.17
C ASP A 412 -24.47 18.94 2.42
N TRP A 413 -23.21 19.37 2.55
CA TRP A 413 -22.05 18.76 1.85
C TRP A 413 -21.41 17.61 2.60
N VAL A 414 -21.91 17.24 3.77
CA VAL A 414 -21.35 16.17 4.59
C VAL A 414 -22.08 14.85 4.43
N VAL A 415 -21.35 13.75 4.54
CA VAL A 415 -21.92 12.42 4.65
C VAL A 415 -22.67 12.33 5.98
N ARG A 416 -24.00 12.23 5.93
CA ARG A 416 -24.85 12.05 7.11
C ARG A 416 -26.22 11.50 6.76
N HIS A 417 -26.82 10.80 7.69
CA HIS A 417 -28.24 10.46 7.62
C HIS A 417 -29.10 11.70 7.97
N PRO A 418 -30.13 12.04 7.20
CA PRO A 418 -30.93 13.26 7.43
C PRO A 418 -31.66 13.26 8.78
N ASP A 419 -32.02 12.09 9.30
CA ASP A 419 -32.79 11.94 10.54
C ASP A 419 -31.91 11.72 11.78
N PHE A 420 -30.57 11.70 11.64
CA PHE A 420 -29.62 11.54 12.75
C PHE A 420 -28.81 12.81 12.92
N GLU A 421 -28.51 13.15 14.16
CA GLU A 421 -27.46 14.15 14.42
C GLU A 421 -26.13 13.63 13.82
N PRO A 422 -25.33 14.50 13.20
CA PRO A 422 -24.06 14.10 12.64
C PRO A 422 -23.16 13.49 13.73
N THR A 423 -22.76 12.25 13.54
CA THR A 423 -21.77 11.60 14.43
C THR A 423 -20.40 12.19 14.14
N ALA A 424 -20.00 13.16 14.94
CA ALA A 424 -18.71 13.80 14.80
C ALA A 424 -17.56 12.87 15.19
N GLY A 425 -16.45 13.03 14.52
CA GLY A 425 -15.22 12.30 14.76
C GLY A 425 -14.28 13.02 15.73
N ARG A 426 -13.02 13.15 15.32
CA ARG A 426 -11.93 13.75 16.07
C ARG A 426 -12.32 15.12 16.65
N GLY A 427 -11.94 15.37 17.87
CA GLY A 427 -12.25 16.63 18.59
C GLY A 427 -13.74 16.87 18.85
N GLY A 428 -14.64 15.92 18.51
CA GLY A 428 -16.08 16.06 18.69
C GLY A 428 -16.75 16.96 17.65
N GLY A 429 -16.07 17.34 16.57
CA GLY A 429 -16.61 18.27 15.57
C GLY A 429 -16.19 18.00 14.12
N GLN A 430 -15.44 16.92 13.83
CA GLN A 430 -14.95 16.61 12.49
C GLN A 430 -15.95 15.71 11.74
N LEU A 431 -16.28 16.08 10.49
CA LEU A 431 -17.20 15.39 9.60
C LEU A 431 -16.53 15.14 8.24
N LEU A 432 -17.00 14.11 7.53
CA LEU A 432 -16.55 13.74 6.20
C LEU A 432 -17.38 14.47 5.13
N LEU A 433 -16.73 15.12 4.17
CA LEU A 433 -17.37 15.72 2.99
C LEU A 433 -17.85 14.64 2.03
N ASP A 434 -18.99 14.87 1.36
CA ASP A 434 -19.62 13.92 0.44
C ASP A 434 -19.05 14.04 -0.98
N LEU A 435 -18.03 13.25 -1.30
CA LEU A 435 -17.42 13.23 -2.64
C LEU A 435 -18.29 12.59 -3.74
N THR A 436 -19.49 12.10 -3.44
CA THR A 436 -20.46 11.75 -4.49
C THR A 436 -21.03 13.01 -5.15
N ASN A 437 -20.94 14.16 -4.48
CA ASN A 437 -21.42 15.45 -4.97
C ASN A 437 -20.34 16.16 -5.81
N PRO A 438 -20.56 16.42 -7.12
CA PRO A 438 -19.58 17.12 -7.97
C PRO A 438 -19.17 18.50 -7.44
N LYS A 439 -20.03 19.22 -6.73
CA LYS A 439 -19.67 20.52 -6.13
C LYS A 439 -18.65 20.36 -5.01
N VAL A 440 -18.73 19.26 -4.24
CA VAL A 440 -17.74 18.92 -3.22
C VAL A 440 -16.42 18.50 -3.86
N GLN A 441 -16.46 17.74 -4.96
CA GLN A 441 -15.28 17.42 -5.76
C GLN A 441 -14.59 18.69 -6.27
N ASP A 442 -15.34 19.66 -6.77
CA ASP A 442 -14.82 20.96 -7.22
C ASP A 442 -14.22 21.76 -6.07
N PHE A 443 -14.85 21.73 -4.89
CA PHE A 443 -14.30 22.37 -3.70
C PHE A 443 -12.95 21.73 -3.29
N VAL A 444 -12.87 20.40 -3.17
CA VAL A 444 -11.63 19.69 -2.77
C VAL A 444 -10.52 19.93 -3.79
N PHE A 445 -10.82 19.88 -5.08
CA PHE A 445 -9.86 20.28 -6.12
C PHE A 445 -9.44 21.74 -5.95
N GLY A 446 -10.39 22.64 -5.69
CA GLY A 446 -10.18 24.07 -5.53
C GLY A 446 -9.26 24.42 -4.35
N VAL A 447 -9.27 23.63 -3.27
CA VAL A 447 -8.34 23.79 -2.13
C VAL A 447 -6.89 23.67 -2.60
N VAL A 448 -6.57 22.59 -3.31
CA VAL A 448 -5.23 22.36 -3.86
C VAL A 448 -4.89 23.38 -4.94
N ASP A 449 -5.85 23.65 -5.82
CA ASP A 449 -5.65 24.56 -6.94
C ASP A 449 -5.35 25.99 -6.50
N LYS A 450 -6.11 26.52 -5.53
CA LYS A 450 -5.86 27.83 -4.93
C LYS A 450 -4.50 27.88 -4.26
N LEU A 451 -4.21 26.90 -3.40
CA LEU A 451 -2.97 26.85 -2.63
C LEU A 451 -1.72 26.89 -3.55
N LEU A 452 -1.69 26.05 -4.58
CA LEU A 452 -0.57 25.94 -5.50
C LEU A 452 -0.52 27.07 -6.55
N THR A 453 -1.66 27.66 -6.92
CA THR A 453 -1.70 28.83 -7.83
C THR A 453 -1.20 30.10 -7.12
N GLU A 454 -1.59 30.31 -5.87
CA GLU A 454 -1.14 31.44 -5.06
C GLU A 454 0.31 31.29 -4.58
N ASN A 455 0.78 30.04 -4.43
CA ASN A 455 2.11 29.68 -3.93
C ASN A 455 2.77 28.61 -4.81
N PRO A 456 3.20 28.94 -6.02
CA PRO A 456 3.74 27.97 -6.99
C PRO A 456 5.06 27.32 -6.56
N ASP A 457 5.68 27.85 -5.52
CA ASP A 457 6.94 27.37 -4.94
C ASP A 457 6.70 26.33 -3.81
N ILE A 458 5.47 25.82 -3.64
CA ILE A 458 5.18 24.65 -2.78
C ILE A 458 5.46 23.40 -3.60
N GLU A 459 6.42 22.57 -3.15
CA GLU A 459 6.82 21.35 -3.84
C GLU A 459 6.22 20.08 -3.25
N TYR A 460 5.62 20.17 -2.04
CA TYR A 460 5.12 19.01 -1.31
C TYR A 460 3.82 19.29 -0.56
N ILE A 461 2.92 18.32 -0.61
CA ILE A 461 1.66 18.32 0.15
C ILE A 461 1.59 17.05 0.99
N LYS A 462 1.34 17.17 2.30
CA LYS A 462 0.86 16.06 3.14
C LYS A 462 -0.67 16.10 3.13
N TRP A 463 -1.28 15.13 2.50
CA TRP A 463 -2.74 14.97 2.40
C TRP A 463 -3.21 13.99 3.45
N ASP A 464 -3.98 14.47 4.43
CA ASP A 464 -4.49 13.68 5.54
C ASP A 464 -5.99 13.35 5.42
N ASN A 465 -6.43 12.38 6.22
CA ASN A 465 -7.83 11.98 6.38
C ASN A 465 -7.98 11.31 7.77
N ASN A 466 -8.43 12.06 8.77
CA ASN A 466 -8.40 11.63 10.17
C ASN A 466 -9.74 11.07 10.69
N MET A 467 -10.66 10.73 9.80
CA MET A 467 -11.98 10.24 10.20
C MET A 467 -12.48 9.13 9.28
N SER A 468 -12.96 8.05 9.88
CA SER A 468 -13.75 7.02 9.16
C SER A 468 -15.16 7.54 8.83
N MET A 469 -15.75 7.07 7.72
CA MET A 469 -17.13 7.37 7.36
C MET A 469 -18.09 6.92 8.45
N ARG A 470 -18.97 7.82 8.87
CA ARG A 470 -20.01 7.58 9.88
C ARG A 470 -21.36 8.08 9.36
N ASN A 471 -22.46 7.49 9.87
CA ASN A 471 -23.82 7.82 9.41
C ASN A 471 -23.94 7.78 7.88
N ALA A 472 -23.49 6.68 7.28
CA ALA A 472 -23.22 6.51 5.86
C ALA A 472 -24.48 6.68 4.99
N GLN A 473 -24.84 7.95 4.72
CA GLN A 473 -25.85 8.35 3.76
C GLN A 473 -25.45 9.69 3.11
N SER A 474 -25.75 9.84 1.84
CA SER A 474 -25.53 11.07 1.07
C SER A 474 -26.81 11.91 1.03
N LEU A 475 -26.69 13.20 1.31
CA LEU A 475 -27.80 14.15 1.08
C LEU A 475 -27.93 14.53 -0.41
N TYR A 476 -26.89 14.23 -1.20
CA TYR A 476 -26.86 14.50 -2.65
C TYR A 476 -27.45 13.35 -3.47
N LEU A 477 -27.11 12.10 -3.13
CA LEU A 477 -27.61 10.93 -3.86
C LEU A 477 -29.13 10.76 -3.71
N PRO A 478 -29.86 10.41 -4.79
CA PRO A 478 -31.26 10.01 -4.70
C PRO A 478 -31.46 8.84 -3.73
N LYS A 479 -32.65 8.75 -3.12
CA LYS A 479 -32.98 7.68 -2.17
C LYS A 479 -32.72 6.26 -2.69
N GLY A 480 -32.96 6.02 -3.99
CA GLY A 480 -32.72 4.71 -4.61
C GLY A 480 -31.25 4.40 -4.93
N LEU A 481 -30.33 5.33 -4.73
CA LEU A 481 -28.89 5.19 -5.02
C LEU A 481 -28.02 5.29 -3.75
N GLN A 482 -28.61 5.22 -2.57
CA GLN A 482 -27.85 5.37 -1.31
C GLN A 482 -26.81 4.25 -1.11
N SER A 483 -27.08 3.04 -1.60
CA SER A 483 -26.14 1.92 -1.56
C SER A 483 -24.91 2.09 -2.48
N ASN A 484 -24.98 3.03 -3.44
CA ASN A 484 -23.82 3.37 -4.28
C ASN A 484 -22.77 4.23 -3.53
N LEU A 485 -23.13 4.82 -2.37
CA LEU A 485 -22.30 5.80 -1.64
C LEU A 485 -20.85 5.36 -1.51
N GLN A 486 -20.61 4.12 -1.10
CA GLN A 486 -19.25 3.61 -0.85
C GLN A 486 -18.38 3.63 -2.12
N VAL A 487 -18.97 3.20 -3.25
CA VAL A 487 -18.25 3.12 -4.54
C VAL A 487 -18.14 4.52 -5.16
N ASP A 488 -19.25 5.26 -5.22
CA ASP A 488 -19.28 6.59 -5.85
C ASP A 488 -18.43 7.62 -5.10
N TYR A 489 -18.27 7.48 -3.77
CA TYR A 489 -17.33 8.29 -2.99
C TYR A 489 -15.88 8.12 -3.50
N ILE A 490 -15.44 6.87 -3.71
CA ILE A 490 -14.09 6.57 -4.19
C ILE A 490 -13.90 7.01 -5.64
N LEU A 491 -14.89 6.81 -6.50
CA LEU A 491 -14.84 7.31 -7.87
C LEU A 491 -14.78 8.85 -7.90
N GLY A 492 -15.47 9.52 -6.96
CA GLY A 492 -15.37 10.97 -6.77
C GLY A 492 -13.98 11.41 -6.31
N LEU A 493 -13.39 10.72 -5.34
CA LEU A 493 -12.01 10.98 -4.89
C LEU A 493 -11.02 10.78 -6.03
N GLU A 494 -11.16 9.69 -6.78
CA GLU A 494 -10.29 9.39 -7.93
C GLU A 494 -10.38 10.49 -9.00
N SER A 495 -11.59 10.98 -9.27
CA SER A 495 -11.82 12.11 -10.20
C SER A 495 -11.05 13.36 -9.77
N VAL A 496 -11.11 13.71 -8.49
CA VAL A 496 -10.36 14.85 -7.92
C VAL A 496 -8.86 14.65 -8.07
N LEU A 497 -8.34 13.47 -7.68
CA LEU A 497 -6.91 13.15 -7.74
C LEU A 497 -6.38 13.17 -9.19
N LYS A 498 -7.13 12.63 -10.15
CA LYS A 498 -6.80 12.71 -11.59
C LYS A 498 -6.69 14.16 -12.08
N ARG A 499 -7.61 15.03 -11.68
CA ARG A 499 -7.58 16.47 -12.01
C ARG A 499 -6.36 17.15 -11.42
N ILE A 500 -6.03 16.87 -10.15
CA ILE A 500 -4.85 17.41 -9.48
C ILE A 500 -3.57 16.97 -10.23
N ARG A 501 -3.43 15.68 -10.52
CA ARG A 501 -2.26 15.17 -11.23
C ARG A 501 -2.11 15.68 -12.65
N ALA A 502 -3.22 15.90 -13.35
CA ALA A 502 -3.19 16.48 -14.68
C ALA A 502 -2.69 17.95 -14.68
N LYS A 503 -3.01 18.72 -13.62
CA LYS A 503 -2.61 20.14 -13.52
C LYS A 503 -1.26 20.34 -12.80
N TYR A 504 -0.96 19.50 -11.80
CA TYR A 504 0.21 19.61 -10.93
C TYR A 504 0.99 18.27 -10.88
N PRO A 505 1.59 17.85 -12.01
CA PRO A 505 2.26 16.54 -12.09
C PRO A 505 3.51 16.44 -11.21
N ASP A 506 4.19 17.55 -10.95
CA ASP A 506 5.52 17.58 -10.29
C ASP A 506 5.44 17.73 -8.76
N VAL A 507 4.28 18.11 -8.21
CA VAL A 507 4.10 18.26 -6.76
C VAL A 507 4.10 16.88 -6.10
N ILE A 508 4.97 16.70 -5.12
CA ILE A 508 4.99 15.47 -4.32
C ILE A 508 3.79 15.49 -3.37
N ILE A 509 3.00 14.42 -3.33
CA ILE A 509 1.93 14.28 -2.35
C ILE A 509 2.18 13.03 -1.51
N GLN A 510 2.23 13.21 -0.19
CA GLN A 510 2.25 12.14 0.79
C GLN A 510 0.82 11.85 1.26
N LEU A 511 0.43 10.59 1.25
CA LEU A 511 -0.83 10.14 1.84
C LEU A 511 -0.66 9.92 3.35
N CYS A 512 -1.56 10.51 4.12
CA CYS A 512 -1.77 10.25 5.54
C CYS A 512 -3.25 9.96 5.81
N ALA A 513 -3.55 9.20 6.84
CA ALA A 513 -4.91 8.99 7.32
C ALA A 513 -4.86 8.62 8.82
N GLY A 514 -4.53 9.61 9.67
CA GLY A 514 -4.24 9.34 11.06
C GLY A 514 -3.13 8.29 11.21
N GLY A 515 -2.08 8.43 10.42
CA GLY A 515 -1.05 7.41 10.19
C GLY A 515 -1.33 6.58 8.94
N GLY A 516 -1.14 5.26 9.04
CA GLY A 516 -1.18 4.30 7.94
C GLY A 516 -2.56 3.76 7.56
N SER A 517 -3.65 4.38 8.03
CA SER A 517 -5.01 3.83 7.85
C SER A 517 -5.48 3.77 6.37
N ARG A 518 -4.72 4.34 5.44
CA ARG A 518 -4.94 4.26 3.98
C ARG A 518 -3.75 3.64 3.22
N LEU A 519 -2.81 2.99 3.88
CA LEU A 519 -1.70 2.31 3.23
C LEU A 519 -2.23 1.23 2.28
N ASN A 520 -2.25 1.52 0.96
CA ASN A 520 -2.92 0.68 -0.03
C ASN A 520 -2.37 0.95 -1.45
N TYR A 521 -2.36 -0.06 -2.30
CA TYR A 521 -1.89 0.01 -3.69
C TYR A 521 -2.76 0.90 -4.60
N GLY A 522 -4.05 1.06 -4.30
CA GLY A 522 -4.96 1.91 -5.07
C GLY A 522 -4.58 3.39 -5.07
N PHE A 523 -3.88 3.85 -4.02
CA PHE A 523 -3.41 5.24 -3.93
C PHE A 523 -2.10 5.51 -4.67
N MET A 524 -1.31 4.49 -5.00
CA MET A 524 0.04 4.65 -5.59
C MET A 524 0.10 5.48 -6.89
N PRO A 525 -0.91 5.46 -7.80
CA PRO A 525 -0.89 6.28 -9.00
C PRO A 525 -0.98 7.79 -8.73
N TYR A 526 -1.39 8.16 -7.51
CA TYR A 526 -1.69 9.55 -7.14
C TYR A 526 -0.77 10.10 -6.06
N PHE A 527 -0.09 9.23 -5.29
CA PHE A 527 0.74 9.59 -4.15
C PHE A 527 2.12 8.95 -4.27
N GLN A 528 3.17 9.76 -4.11
CA GLN A 528 4.54 9.28 -4.16
C GLN A 528 5.01 8.62 -2.86
N GLU A 529 4.39 9.01 -1.73
CA GLU A 529 4.78 8.56 -0.40
C GLU A 529 3.54 8.28 0.45
N MET A 530 3.70 7.43 1.47
CA MET A 530 2.68 7.17 2.48
C MET A 530 3.27 7.26 3.89
N TRP A 531 2.57 7.94 4.78
CA TRP A 531 2.87 7.97 6.20
C TRP A 531 2.37 6.68 6.83
N THR A 532 3.28 5.85 7.33
CA THR A 532 2.94 4.48 7.76
C THR A 532 2.27 4.42 9.12
N SER A 533 2.52 5.40 10.01
CA SER A 533 1.92 5.48 11.33
C SER A 533 2.26 6.81 12.02
N ASP A 534 1.31 7.33 12.80
CA ASP A 534 1.55 8.45 13.73
C ASP A 534 2.40 8.04 14.95
N GLN A 535 2.67 6.73 15.10
CA GLN A 535 3.59 6.25 16.12
C GLN A 535 5.04 6.54 15.73
N THR A 536 5.71 7.41 16.46
CA THR A 536 7.13 7.78 16.23
C THR A 536 8.10 7.09 17.19
N ASP A 537 7.61 6.23 18.10
CA ASP A 537 8.45 5.39 18.95
C ASP A 537 9.24 4.38 18.08
N ALA A 538 10.57 4.47 18.11
CA ALA A 538 11.43 3.70 17.20
C ALA A 538 11.27 2.17 17.37
N TYR A 539 10.94 1.66 18.56
CA TYR A 539 10.69 0.23 18.73
C TYR A 539 9.43 -0.23 18.01
N HIS A 540 8.31 0.50 18.17
CA HIS A 540 7.08 0.19 17.44
C HIS A 540 7.27 0.34 15.94
N ARG A 541 8.07 1.33 15.49
CA ARG A 541 8.37 1.52 14.07
C ARG A 541 9.10 0.35 13.44
N ILE A 542 9.90 -0.44 14.18
CA ILE A 542 10.48 -1.68 13.66
C ILE A 542 9.37 -2.64 13.23
N LEU A 543 8.34 -2.86 14.06
CA LEU A 543 7.25 -3.77 13.76
C LEU A 543 6.37 -3.26 12.59
N ILE A 544 6.00 -1.99 12.65
CA ILE A 544 5.17 -1.33 11.62
C ILE A 544 5.88 -1.33 10.25
N GLN A 545 7.16 -0.96 10.22
CA GLN A 545 7.95 -0.95 8.98
C GLN A 545 8.22 -2.37 8.46
N TRP A 546 8.52 -3.32 9.33
CA TRP A 546 8.69 -4.73 8.95
C TRP A 546 7.44 -5.29 8.28
N GLY A 547 6.28 -5.13 8.92
CA GLY A 547 5.01 -5.58 8.36
C GLY A 547 4.70 -4.91 7.03
N SER A 548 4.83 -3.57 6.95
CA SER A 548 4.60 -2.81 5.72
C SER A 548 5.51 -3.27 4.58
N LEU A 549 6.77 -3.57 4.87
CA LEU A 549 7.77 -4.04 3.90
C LEU A 549 7.48 -5.46 3.35
N ASN A 550 6.49 -6.20 3.85
CA ASN A 550 6.04 -7.41 3.15
C ASN A 550 5.45 -7.09 1.78
N PHE A 551 4.76 -5.95 1.66
CA PHE A 551 4.03 -5.59 0.45
C PHE A 551 4.54 -4.32 -0.22
N PHE A 552 4.99 -3.31 0.52
CA PHE A 552 5.25 -1.95 0.02
C PHE A 552 6.75 -1.65 -0.06
N PRO A 553 7.24 -1.00 -1.14
CA PRO A 553 8.64 -0.67 -1.30
C PRO A 553 9.10 0.44 -0.35
N ALA A 554 10.35 0.39 0.09
CA ALA A 554 10.91 1.29 1.10
C ALA A 554 10.84 2.79 0.75
N ASN A 555 10.96 3.14 -0.54
CA ASN A 555 10.89 4.54 -0.99
C ASN A 555 9.49 5.17 -0.89
N MET A 556 8.46 4.36 -0.71
CA MET A 556 7.10 4.80 -0.47
C MET A 556 6.80 5.03 1.01
N LEU A 557 7.51 4.35 1.91
CA LEU A 557 7.23 4.31 3.35
C LEU A 557 8.00 5.41 4.08
N ALA A 558 7.32 6.47 4.51
CA ALA A 558 7.93 7.52 5.30
C ALA A 558 8.19 7.05 6.75
N ALA A 559 9.40 7.32 7.22
CA ALA A 559 9.89 6.92 8.54
C ALA A 559 10.62 8.09 9.20
N HIS A 560 10.11 8.54 10.36
CA HIS A 560 10.63 9.74 11.01
C HIS A 560 11.35 9.45 12.32
N VAL A 561 12.42 10.19 12.56
CA VAL A 561 13.11 10.29 13.83
C VAL A 561 12.27 11.19 14.75
N GLY A 562 11.62 10.60 15.73
CA GLY A 562 10.86 11.34 16.76
C GLY A 562 11.74 11.84 17.91
N SER A 563 11.13 12.47 18.91
CA SER A 563 11.78 12.90 20.16
C SER A 563 12.36 11.73 20.94
N ALA A 564 13.40 11.99 21.74
CA ALA A 564 14.03 10.97 22.58
C ALA A 564 13.05 10.30 23.55
N TYR A 565 12.17 11.07 24.14
CA TYR A 565 11.07 10.60 24.99
C TYR A 565 9.78 10.53 24.20
N SER A 566 9.24 9.33 24.05
CA SER A 566 7.94 9.12 23.42
C SER A 566 6.80 9.46 24.36
N LYS A 567 5.94 10.40 23.97
CA LYS A 567 4.75 10.79 24.74
C LYS A 567 3.74 9.63 24.90
N TYR A 568 3.67 8.75 23.92
CA TYR A 568 2.69 7.65 23.88
C TYR A 568 3.15 6.45 24.71
N THR A 569 4.42 6.07 24.58
CA THR A 569 4.96 4.85 25.19
C THR A 569 5.81 5.10 26.44
N GLN A 570 6.15 6.37 26.70
CA GLN A 570 7.03 6.81 27.78
C GLN A 570 8.43 6.16 27.74
N ARG A 571 8.85 5.65 26.59
CA ARG A 571 10.19 5.14 26.38
C ARG A 571 11.16 6.25 26.08
N LEU A 572 12.37 6.06 26.57
CA LEU A 572 13.52 6.91 26.30
C LEU A 572 14.48 6.14 25.38
N ILE A 573 14.62 6.58 24.12
CA ILE A 573 15.37 5.88 23.10
C ILE A 573 16.51 6.75 22.57
N PRO A 574 17.76 6.23 22.52
CA PRO A 574 18.93 6.99 22.06
C PRO A 574 18.82 7.43 20.61
N ILE A 575 19.49 8.54 20.27
CA ILE A 575 19.43 9.14 18.94
C ILE A 575 19.89 8.20 17.84
N LYS A 576 20.97 7.42 18.06
CA LYS A 576 21.44 6.45 17.08
C LYS A 576 20.36 5.45 16.71
N PHE A 577 19.72 4.84 17.70
CA PHE A 577 18.69 3.83 17.45
C PHE A 577 17.50 4.43 16.68
N ARG A 578 17.08 5.66 17.03
CA ARG A 578 16.00 6.38 16.33
C ARG A 578 16.33 6.64 14.85
N PHE A 579 17.57 7.10 14.57
CA PHE A 579 18.03 7.31 13.18
C PHE A 579 18.16 6.01 12.42
N ASP A 580 18.77 4.98 13.02
CA ASP A 580 18.97 3.69 12.34
C ASP A 580 17.62 3.03 11.97
N VAL A 581 16.61 3.13 12.85
CA VAL A 581 15.27 2.61 12.55
C VAL A 581 14.58 3.41 11.45
N ALA A 582 14.66 4.73 11.48
CA ALA A 582 14.07 5.57 10.43
C ALA A 582 14.79 5.39 9.09
N SER A 583 16.08 5.11 9.10
CA SER A 583 16.90 4.84 7.90
C SER A 583 16.56 3.53 7.18
N MET A 584 15.77 2.64 7.81
CA MET A 584 15.28 1.40 7.19
C MET A 584 14.39 1.67 5.97
N CYS A 585 13.76 2.85 5.91
CA CYS A 585 12.87 3.28 4.83
C CYS A 585 13.27 4.70 4.39
N ARG A 586 12.29 5.51 3.98
CA ARG A 586 12.51 6.91 3.61
C ARG A 586 12.68 7.74 4.88
N LEU A 587 13.91 8.16 5.16
CA LEU A 587 14.27 8.94 6.35
C LEU A 587 13.61 10.31 6.38
N GLY A 588 13.06 10.68 7.53
CA GLY A 588 12.64 12.03 7.89
C GLY A 588 12.81 12.28 9.39
N MET A 589 12.40 13.43 9.85
CA MET A 589 12.38 13.82 11.27
C MET A 589 11.02 14.43 11.64
N GLU A 590 10.64 14.31 12.91
CA GLU A 590 9.41 14.89 13.45
C GLU A 590 9.61 15.27 14.92
N MET A 591 10.32 16.36 15.13
CA MET A 591 10.68 16.91 16.45
C MET A 591 11.21 18.33 16.26
N VAL A 592 11.42 19.07 17.36
CA VAL A 592 12.15 20.35 17.33
C VAL A 592 13.65 20.08 17.30
N PRO A 593 14.37 20.33 16.20
CA PRO A 593 15.82 20.04 16.11
C PRO A 593 16.65 20.84 17.12
N GLY A 594 16.17 22.02 17.53
CA GLY A 594 16.79 22.84 18.57
C GLY A 594 16.88 22.18 19.95
N ASN A 595 16.08 21.15 20.21
CA ASN A 595 16.10 20.39 21.46
C ASN A 595 17.22 19.34 21.53
N LEU A 596 17.95 19.11 20.45
CA LEU A 596 19.14 18.24 20.44
C LEU A 596 20.30 18.93 21.18
N ASN A 597 20.95 18.21 22.08
CA ASN A 597 22.21 18.68 22.65
C ASN A 597 23.34 18.68 21.60
N ASP A 598 24.48 19.27 21.91
CA ASP A 598 25.58 19.41 20.92
C ASP A 598 26.05 18.05 20.37
N ALA A 599 26.18 17.04 21.21
CA ALA A 599 26.60 15.71 20.80
C ALA A 599 25.55 15.00 19.90
N GLU A 600 24.28 15.13 20.23
CA GLU A 600 23.18 14.60 19.42
C GLU A 600 23.06 15.37 18.08
N ARG A 601 23.30 16.68 18.10
CA ARG A 601 23.31 17.51 16.88
C ARG A 601 24.43 17.08 15.91
N GLU A 602 25.64 16.88 16.41
CA GLU A 602 26.76 16.39 15.59
C GLU A 602 26.54 14.96 15.08
N TYR A 603 25.93 14.10 15.92
CA TYR A 603 25.52 12.77 15.47
C TYR A 603 24.47 12.85 14.35
N ALA A 604 23.43 13.67 14.51
CA ALA A 604 22.36 13.83 13.52
C ALA A 604 22.89 14.32 12.16
N LYS A 605 23.82 15.28 12.16
CA LYS A 605 24.49 15.74 10.93
C LYS A 605 25.18 14.56 10.20
N ARG A 606 25.97 13.77 10.95
CA ARG A 606 26.64 12.59 10.36
C ARG A 606 25.63 11.57 9.86
N ALA A 607 24.61 11.25 10.64
CA ALA A 607 23.59 10.25 10.27
C ALA A 607 22.82 10.67 9.00
N ILE A 608 22.47 11.95 8.86
CA ILE A 608 21.82 12.49 7.66
C ILE A 608 22.79 12.42 6.46
N ALA A 609 24.03 12.85 6.62
CA ALA A 609 25.04 12.80 5.56
C ALA A 609 25.30 11.35 5.09
N GLU A 610 25.43 10.41 6.04
CA GLU A 610 25.64 9.01 5.76
C GLU A 610 24.41 8.33 5.13
N TYR A 611 23.18 8.68 5.58
CA TYR A 611 21.97 8.16 4.93
C TYR A 611 21.91 8.56 3.44
N LYS A 612 22.33 9.75 3.06
CA LYS A 612 22.39 10.17 1.66
C LYS A 612 23.27 9.25 0.81
N THR A 613 24.31 8.66 1.39
CA THR A 613 25.20 7.72 0.66
C THR A 613 24.57 6.35 0.45
N ILE A 614 23.77 5.87 1.42
CA ILE A 614 23.13 4.55 1.37
C ILE A 614 21.69 4.63 0.80
N ARG A 615 21.09 5.80 0.74
CA ARG A 615 19.72 6.06 0.28
C ARG A 615 19.38 5.39 -1.05
N PRO A 616 20.22 5.43 -2.11
CA PRO A 616 19.92 4.75 -3.37
C PRO A 616 19.70 3.25 -3.20
N VAL A 617 20.49 2.59 -2.34
CA VAL A 617 20.38 1.16 -2.07
C VAL A 617 19.14 0.87 -1.23
N VAL A 618 18.87 1.65 -0.19
CA VAL A 618 17.71 1.47 0.69
C VAL A 618 16.40 1.67 -0.08
N GLN A 619 16.29 2.74 -0.85
CA GLN A 619 15.05 3.12 -1.52
C GLN A 619 14.78 2.34 -2.81
N GLN A 620 15.82 1.86 -3.51
CA GLN A 620 15.68 1.22 -4.81
C GLN A 620 16.17 -0.24 -4.85
N GLY A 621 16.86 -0.70 -3.82
CA GLY A 621 17.39 -2.06 -3.74
C GLY A 621 16.33 -3.12 -3.47
N ASP A 622 16.74 -4.36 -3.61
CA ASP A 622 15.96 -5.55 -3.29
C ASP A 622 16.05 -5.84 -1.79
N LEU A 623 14.91 -5.99 -1.15
CA LEU A 623 14.79 -6.28 0.28
C LEU A 623 15.02 -7.77 0.59
N TYR A 624 15.82 -8.05 1.59
CA TYR A 624 15.99 -9.37 2.23
C TYR A 624 15.77 -9.23 3.73
N ARG A 625 14.77 -9.91 4.29
CA ARG A 625 14.52 -9.99 5.72
C ARG A 625 15.32 -11.16 6.27
N LEU A 626 16.20 -10.91 7.24
CA LEU A 626 17.20 -11.87 7.71
C LEU A 626 16.83 -12.49 9.05
N ILE A 627 16.38 -11.68 10.01
CA ILE A 627 15.90 -12.14 11.32
C ILE A 627 14.63 -11.35 11.65
N SER A 628 13.53 -12.07 11.82
CA SER A 628 12.21 -11.49 12.07
C SER A 628 12.09 -10.94 13.50
N PRO A 629 11.43 -9.78 13.70
CA PRO A 629 11.10 -9.29 15.04
C PRO A 629 10.07 -10.16 15.77
N TYR A 630 9.47 -11.13 15.09
CA TYR A 630 8.49 -12.07 15.64
C TYR A 630 9.12 -13.41 16.03
N ASP A 631 10.39 -13.67 15.66
CA ASP A 631 11.09 -14.94 15.91
C ASP A 631 11.78 -14.96 17.28
N GLY A 632 11.97 -16.16 17.82
CA GLY A 632 12.75 -16.43 19.03
C GLY A 632 12.23 -15.65 20.24
N ASP A 633 13.13 -14.92 20.90
CA ASP A 633 12.81 -14.05 22.04
C ASP A 633 12.24 -12.68 21.65
N ARG A 634 11.99 -12.45 20.36
CA ARG A 634 11.50 -11.19 19.77
C ARG A 634 12.34 -9.97 20.10
N ASN A 635 13.62 -10.17 20.31
CA ASN A 635 14.54 -9.15 20.82
C ASN A 635 15.64 -8.76 19.84
N PHE A 636 15.66 -9.37 18.66
CA PHE A 636 16.62 -9.08 17.61
C PHE A 636 15.90 -8.97 16.25
N THR A 637 16.30 -8.00 15.44
CA THR A 637 15.75 -7.82 14.09
C THR A 637 16.89 -7.50 13.13
N SER A 638 16.87 -8.13 11.94
CA SER A 638 17.83 -7.78 10.89
C SER A 638 17.20 -7.90 9.51
N LEU A 639 17.52 -6.95 8.65
CA LEU A 639 17.16 -6.93 7.24
C LEU A 639 18.26 -6.28 6.41
N MET A 640 18.24 -6.47 5.11
CA MET A 640 19.18 -5.81 4.22
C MET A 640 18.55 -5.44 2.88
N TYR A 641 19.16 -4.48 2.23
CA TYR A 641 18.89 -4.12 0.82
C TYR A 641 20.13 -4.39 -0.02
N VAL A 642 19.92 -4.89 -1.22
CA VAL A 642 20.98 -5.14 -2.21
C VAL A 642 20.62 -4.41 -3.49
N ASP A 643 21.54 -3.64 -4.05
CA ASP A 643 21.33 -2.98 -5.32
C ASP A 643 21.23 -3.97 -6.48
N LYS A 644 20.68 -3.53 -7.60
CA LYS A 644 20.44 -4.39 -8.77
C LYS A 644 21.74 -4.99 -9.34
N SER A 645 22.86 -4.26 -9.26
CA SER A 645 24.16 -4.72 -9.73
C SER A 645 24.83 -5.73 -8.77
N LYS A 646 24.34 -5.81 -7.53
CA LYS A 646 24.95 -6.55 -6.40
C LYS A 646 26.33 -6.03 -5.99
N GLU A 647 26.69 -4.84 -6.43
CA GLU A 647 27.96 -4.20 -6.04
C GLU A 647 27.86 -3.55 -4.65
N LYS A 648 26.64 -3.15 -4.22
CA LYS A 648 26.39 -2.52 -2.93
C LYS A 648 25.25 -3.22 -2.18
N ALA A 649 25.41 -3.28 -0.85
CA ALA A 649 24.34 -3.72 0.04
C ALA A 649 24.38 -2.91 1.34
N VAL A 650 23.22 -2.80 2.01
CA VAL A 650 23.09 -2.15 3.32
C VAL A 650 22.36 -3.09 4.26
N VAL A 651 23.00 -3.44 5.38
CA VAL A 651 22.47 -4.35 6.42
C VAL A 651 22.09 -3.55 7.64
N PHE A 652 20.90 -3.79 8.15
CA PHE A 652 20.37 -3.22 9.39
C PHE A 652 20.27 -4.32 10.45
N ALA A 653 20.76 -4.06 11.65
CA ALA A 653 20.67 -4.97 12.78
C ALA A 653 20.31 -4.22 14.06
N TYR A 654 19.30 -4.70 14.76
CA TYR A 654 18.72 -4.08 15.95
C TYR A 654 18.65 -5.06 17.11
N ARG A 655 19.05 -4.64 18.31
CA ARG A 655 18.82 -5.31 19.59
C ARG A 655 17.99 -4.39 20.46
N HIS A 656 16.86 -4.85 20.94
CA HIS A 656 15.92 -4.03 21.70
C HIS A 656 16.30 -3.95 23.18
N LEU A 657 16.48 -5.10 23.84
CA LEU A 657 16.80 -5.18 25.25
C LEU A 657 18.12 -5.94 25.47
N ILE A 658 18.88 -5.56 26.48
CA ILE A 658 20.10 -6.25 26.87
C ILE A 658 19.87 -6.97 28.20
N TRP A 659 19.92 -8.30 28.17
CA TRP A 659 19.84 -9.17 29.34
C TRP A 659 21.20 -9.76 29.68
N TYR A 660 21.39 -10.20 30.92
CA TYR A 660 22.60 -10.87 31.33
C TYR A 660 22.83 -12.16 30.54
N ALA A 661 24.07 -12.41 30.13
CA ALA A 661 24.49 -13.61 29.41
C ALA A 661 23.78 -13.87 28.05
N MET A 662 23.39 -12.82 27.33
CA MET A 662 22.86 -12.98 25.99
C MET A 662 23.92 -13.40 24.96
N SER A 663 23.52 -14.26 24.02
CA SER A 663 24.26 -14.53 22.79
C SER A 663 23.97 -13.51 21.70
N THR A 664 24.92 -13.31 20.81
CA THR A 664 24.69 -12.55 19.56
C THR A 664 24.34 -13.55 18.47
N PRO A 665 23.22 -13.39 17.75
CA PRO A 665 22.89 -14.28 16.66
C PRO A 665 23.85 -14.12 15.48
N ILE A 666 24.01 -15.17 14.68
CA ILE A 666 24.66 -15.12 13.38
C ILE A 666 23.64 -14.52 12.40
N ILE A 667 24.06 -13.52 11.65
CA ILE A 667 23.26 -12.89 10.60
C ILE A 667 23.73 -13.44 9.25
N TYR A 668 22.96 -14.31 8.63
CA TYR A 668 23.23 -14.85 7.29
C TYR A 668 22.75 -13.85 6.24
N LEU A 669 23.71 -13.26 5.49
CA LEU A 669 23.36 -12.28 4.45
C LEU A 669 22.76 -12.98 3.22
N GLN A 670 22.06 -12.23 2.39
CA GLN A 670 21.38 -12.76 1.21
C GLN A 670 21.58 -11.84 0.00
N GLY A 671 21.34 -12.39 -1.22
CA GLY A 671 21.30 -11.60 -2.46
C GLY A 671 22.64 -11.15 -3.01
N LEU A 672 23.75 -11.37 -2.32
CA LEU A 672 25.11 -10.98 -2.75
C LEU A 672 25.62 -11.83 -3.91
N ASN A 673 26.66 -11.36 -4.61
CA ASN A 673 27.40 -12.16 -5.57
C ASN A 673 28.37 -13.09 -4.80
N PRO A 674 28.21 -14.44 -4.87
CA PRO A 674 29.07 -15.37 -4.12
C PRO A 674 30.53 -15.31 -4.53
N ASN A 675 30.82 -14.88 -5.76
CA ASN A 675 32.17 -14.83 -6.32
C ASN A 675 32.89 -13.49 -6.05
N ALA A 676 32.18 -12.49 -5.56
CA ALA A 676 32.74 -11.18 -5.22
C ALA A 676 33.26 -11.13 -3.78
N LYS A 677 34.11 -10.15 -3.48
CA LYS A 677 34.50 -9.76 -2.13
C LYS A 677 33.91 -8.41 -1.78
N TYR A 678 33.47 -8.25 -0.56
CA TYR A 678 32.84 -7.03 -0.09
C TYR A 678 33.64 -6.42 1.05
N ARG A 679 33.93 -5.12 0.93
CA ARG A 679 34.43 -4.31 2.05
C ARG A 679 33.24 -3.87 2.88
N ILE A 680 33.34 -4.08 4.19
CA ILE A 680 32.31 -3.72 5.18
C ILE A 680 32.68 -2.36 5.79
N ARG A 681 31.71 -1.46 5.92
CA ARG A 681 31.84 -0.17 6.61
C ARG A 681 30.64 0.02 7.54
N GLU A 682 30.86 0.46 8.78
CA GLU A 682 29.75 0.92 9.62
C GLU A 682 29.29 2.32 9.18
N VAL A 683 27.98 2.47 9.00
CA VAL A 683 27.31 3.74 8.67
C VAL A 683 27.03 4.49 9.96
N ALA A 684 27.47 5.72 10.07
CA ALA A 684 27.28 6.60 11.22
C ALA A 684 27.56 5.89 12.57
N PRO A 685 28.79 5.48 12.87
CA PRO A 685 29.15 4.89 14.16
C PRO A 685 28.69 5.78 15.33
N GLU A 686 28.29 5.17 16.44
CA GLU A 686 27.81 5.91 17.61
C GLU A 686 28.84 6.92 18.11
N VAL A 687 30.11 6.48 18.18
CA VAL A 687 31.26 7.34 18.49
C VAL A 687 32.10 7.46 17.24
N GLU A 688 32.33 8.67 16.79
CA GLU A 688 33.18 8.95 15.64
C GLU A 688 34.58 8.33 15.83
N GLY A 689 35.05 7.65 14.78
CA GLY A 689 36.34 6.96 14.82
C GLY A 689 36.40 5.67 15.65
N LYS A 690 35.25 5.19 16.19
CA LYS A 690 35.14 3.93 16.94
C LYS A 690 34.04 3.01 16.35
N PRO A 691 34.22 2.54 15.12
CA PRO A 691 33.26 1.64 14.51
C PRO A 691 33.31 0.23 15.10
N VAL A 692 32.32 -0.61 14.73
CA VAL A 692 32.29 -2.04 15.09
C VAL A 692 33.50 -2.80 14.49
N ARG A 693 33.83 -3.97 15.04
CA ARG A 693 34.97 -4.79 14.61
C ARG A 693 34.95 -5.25 13.16
N LEU A 694 33.78 -5.29 12.57
CA LEU A 694 33.59 -5.65 11.16
C LEU A 694 34.03 -4.53 10.20
N ASP A 695 34.13 -3.30 10.67
CA ASP A 695 34.52 -2.16 9.84
C ASP A 695 35.87 -2.37 9.20
N GLY A 696 36.03 -2.02 7.94
CA GLY A 696 37.24 -2.20 7.14
C GLY A 696 37.52 -3.63 6.69
N LYS A 697 36.82 -4.65 7.17
CA LYS A 697 37.02 -6.05 6.75
C LYS A 697 36.57 -6.27 5.32
N VAL A 698 37.27 -7.18 4.64
CA VAL A 698 36.95 -7.63 3.29
C VAL A 698 36.65 -9.12 3.35
N ILE A 699 35.40 -9.49 3.03
CA ILE A 699 34.90 -10.87 3.17
C ILE A 699 34.22 -11.27 1.83
N SER A 700 34.37 -12.54 1.43
CA SER A 700 33.70 -13.03 0.22
C SER A 700 32.19 -13.11 0.41
N GLY A 701 31.42 -12.81 -0.67
CA GLY A 701 29.96 -12.93 -0.67
C GLY A 701 29.51 -14.34 -0.28
N LYS A 702 30.25 -15.37 -0.73
CA LYS A 702 29.98 -16.76 -0.34
C LYS A 702 30.05 -16.96 1.18
N MET A 703 31.09 -16.46 1.83
CA MET A 703 31.27 -16.56 3.29
C MET A 703 30.18 -15.81 4.04
N LEU A 704 29.87 -14.58 3.59
CA LEU A 704 28.80 -13.74 4.16
C LEU A 704 27.41 -14.39 4.11
N MET A 705 27.14 -15.15 3.04
CA MET A 705 25.84 -15.81 2.85
C MET A 705 25.77 -17.20 3.53
N GLN A 706 26.88 -17.95 3.60
CA GLN A 706 26.88 -19.32 4.12
C GLN A 706 27.19 -19.39 5.61
N GLU A 707 28.15 -18.60 6.09
CA GLU A 707 28.58 -18.60 7.50
C GLU A 707 28.08 -17.37 8.26
N GLY A 708 27.67 -16.31 7.52
CA GLY A 708 27.13 -15.09 8.09
C GLY A 708 28.15 -14.21 8.78
N VAL A 709 27.63 -13.26 9.54
CA VAL A 709 28.42 -12.34 10.39
C VAL A 709 27.84 -12.27 11.80
N VAL A 710 28.72 -11.97 12.75
CA VAL A 710 28.35 -11.71 14.14
C VAL A 710 28.79 -10.30 14.50
N ILE A 711 27.89 -9.53 15.13
CA ILE A 711 28.14 -8.15 15.58
C ILE A 711 28.10 -8.13 17.13
N PRO A 712 29.21 -8.48 17.82
CA PRO A 712 29.22 -8.60 19.29
C PRO A 712 28.84 -7.30 20.01
N GLU A 713 29.02 -6.16 19.34
CA GLU A 713 28.70 -4.83 19.84
C GLU A 713 27.21 -4.65 20.16
N LEU A 714 26.35 -5.45 19.53
CA LEU A 714 24.90 -5.45 19.80
C LEU A 714 24.52 -6.15 21.12
N THR A 715 25.41 -6.88 21.75
CA THR A 715 25.12 -7.64 22.99
C THR A 715 26.09 -7.36 24.14
N LYS A 716 27.29 -6.85 23.86
CA LYS A 716 28.23 -6.53 24.93
C LYS A 716 27.81 -5.24 25.63
N SER A 717 27.84 -5.31 26.97
CA SER A 717 27.75 -4.13 27.83
C SER A 717 29.00 -3.29 27.66
N TYR A 718 29.08 -2.47 26.63
CA TYR A 718 30.07 -1.39 26.57
C TYR A 718 29.61 -0.26 27.47
N VAL A 719 30.56 0.23 28.27
CA VAL A 719 30.38 1.55 28.87
C VAL A 719 30.34 2.55 27.72
N LEU A 720 29.16 2.84 27.27
CA LEU A 720 28.94 3.84 26.24
C LEU A 720 29.37 5.18 26.74
N ASN A 721 30.05 5.87 25.87
CA ASN A 721 30.52 7.20 26.18
C ASN A 721 29.29 8.07 26.47
N LYS A 722 29.16 8.57 27.69
CA LYS A 722 28.14 9.55 28.11
C LYS A 722 28.05 10.76 27.18
N ALA A 723 29.05 10.93 26.31
CA ALA A 723 29.18 12.06 25.41
C ALA A 723 28.13 12.14 24.28
N ILE A 724 27.45 11.03 23.93
CA ILE A 724 26.52 11.06 22.78
C ILE A 724 25.08 11.31 23.21
N SER A 725 24.68 10.91 24.41
CA SER A 725 23.34 11.16 24.90
C SER A 725 23.28 11.04 26.41
N ASP A 726 22.87 12.09 27.07
CA ASP A 726 22.47 12.06 28.49
C ASP A 726 21.21 11.22 28.73
N VAL A 727 20.61 10.71 27.66
CA VAL A 727 19.32 10.03 27.59
C VAL A 727 19.44 8.51 27.69
N ARG A 728 20.58 7.95 28.08
CA ARG A 728 20.73 6.52 28.15
C ARG A 728 20.76 5.98 29.59
N PRO A 729 19.61 5.66 30.18
CA PRO A 729 19.59 5.07 31.52
C PRO A 729 19.97 3.57 31.53
N THR A 730 19.91 2.88 30.36
CA THR A 730 20.18 1.43 30.23
C THR A 730 21.09 1.15 29.02
N ASN A 731 21.60 -0.09 28.92
CA ASN A 731 22.32 -0.59 27.75
C ASN A 731 21.41 -1.07 26.62
N ASP A 732 20.10 -0.91 26.73
CA ASP A 732 19.12 -1.27 25.72
C ASP A 732 19.22 -0.40 24.46
N TRP A 733 18.49 -0.77 23.42
CA TRP A 733 18.36 -0.02 22.17
C TRP A 733 19.70 0.08 21.41
N ARG A 734 20.22 -1.08 20.98
CA ARG A 734 21.44 -1.15 20.17
C ARG A 734 21.08 -1.33 18.70
N SER A 735 21.81 -0.64 17.86
CA SER A 735 21.66 -0.78 16.40
C SER A 735 23.00 -0.58 15.69
N VAL A 736 23.12 -1.24 14.55
CA VAL A 736 24.27 -1.10 13.64
C VAL A 736 23.74 -1.13 12.21
N ILE A 737 24.22 -0.21 11.38
CA ILE A 737 24.03 -0.25 9.93
C ILE A 737 25.39 -0.53 9.29
N LEU A 738 25.46 -1.55 8.43
CA LEU A 738 26.66 -1.89 7.67
C LEU A 738 26.41 -1.65 6.18
N GLU A 739 27.29 -0.88 5.55
CA GLU A 739 27.37 -0.80 4.09
C GLU A 739 28.41 -1.82 3.61
N LEU A 740 28.07 -2.57 2.58
CA LEU A 740 28.93 -3.48 1.87
C LEU A 740 29.19 -2.94 0.47
N THR A 741 30.45 -2.86 0.07
CA THR A 741 30.82 -2.44 -1.28
C THR A 741 31.78 -3.48 -1.89
N GLU A 742 31.47 -3.94 -3.12
CA GLU A 742 32.30 -4.86 -3.86
C GLU A 742 33.71 -4.30 -4.05
N VAL A 743 34.71 -5.12 -3.82
CA VAL A 743 36.12 -4.79 -4.06
C VAL A 743 36.48 -5.36 -5.43
N LYS A 744 36.72 -4.46 -6.37
CA LYS A 744 37.18 -4.80 -7.74
C LYS A 744 38.65 -5.15 -7.78
#